data_544f98ecc7b1f4689d105e0e2f69fccd
#
_entry.id   544f98ecc7b1f4689d105e0e2f69fccd
#
_cell.length_a   1.000
_cell.length_b   1.000
_cell.length_c   1.000
_cell.angle_alpha   90.00
_cell.angle_beta   90.00
_cell.angle_gamma   90.00
#
_symmetry.space_group_name_H-M   'P 1'
#
loop_
_entity.id
_entity.type
_entity.pdbx_description
1 polymer ?
#
loop_
_entity_poly.entity_id
_entity_poly.type
_entity_poly.pdbx_seq_one_letter_code
_entity_poly.pdbx_strand_id
1 'polypeptide(L)'
;MATNFLTKIFGSRNDRLLKQYRKTVARINALEPQFEALSDEALRAKTQEFRQRLEQGSTLDELLPEAFAVVREGSKRVMKMRHFDVQLIGGMALHYGKIAEMRTGEGKTLTATLPVYLNALSGHGVHVVTVNDYLANRDAQWMGRLYNFLGLTVGINLPQMPREQKQAAYASDITYGTNNEYGFDYLRDNMVYEVQDRVQRKLNYAIVDEVDSILIDEARTPLIISGQAEDHTATYLAMNKVVPLLVRQEGEADPRTGEGVTKPGDFTVDEKSHQVFLTEQGHENAERILASQGLIAEGASLYDPANITLMHHLYAALRANHLYHRDQHYVVQNGEIVIVDEFTGRLMSGRRWSDGLHQAVEAKEGVQIQAENQTLASITFQNYFRLYNKLSGMTGTADTEAYEFQEIYGLETVVIPPNRPSKRDDQLDRVYKTTREKYEAAIADIRECHERGQPVLVGTTSIENSEIIDQLLTQVGLPHQVLNAKQHAREADIVAQAGRQGMITIATNMAVRGTDIVLGGNIEKDVAAIESDESLDEGTKQSRIAQLRAQWQQDHEKVKALGGLRIIATERHESRRIDNQLRGRSGRQGDPGSSRFYLSLDDALMRIFAGDRVKAIMDRLKMPDGEAIEAGIVTRSIESAQRKVEARNFDIRKQLLEYDDVANDQRKVIYQQRNDILDAAELSEVIAGMREGCFTDLVRQHVPAESVEEQWNLPALEKALADEWQLSLALQQMVEGAQSLTDDDILEKVLAAAHGAYEAKVALVGKENFTQFERMVLLQNIDTHWRDHLSALDYLRQGIHLRGYAQKQPKQEYKREAFELFRQLLDVVKNEVTRVLMTVQVQSPEQIDQAAEDLEARAEHIANVTYTAPTETGEVETTVDERTLSVQQKVAAGGRVGRNDPCPCGSGKKYKQCHGKLA
;
A
#
# COMPACT_ATOMS: atom_id res chain seq x y z
N MET A 1 0.61 12.60 -39.72
CA MET A 1 0.03 13.85 -40.27
C MET A 1 -1.50 13.82 -40.40
N ALA A 2 -2.12 12.72 -40.79
CA ALA A 2 -3.60 12.61 -40.93
C ALA A 2 -4.36 12.70 -39.58
N THR A 3 -3.82 12.20 -38.49
CA THR A 3 -4.44 12.29 -37.15
C THR A 3 -4.53 13.71 -36.64
N ASN A 4 -3.58 14.58 -36.93
CA ASN A 4 -3.61 16.00 -36.51
C ASN A 4 -4.65 16.85 -37.25
N PHE A 5 -5.04 16.46 -38.45
CA PHE A 5 -6.06 17.18 -39.22
C PHE A 5 -7.47 16.84 -38.73
N LEU A 6 -7.73 15.57 -38.47
CA LEU A 6 -9.02 15.10 -37.95
C LEU A 6 -9.28 15.63 -36.54
N THR A 7 -8.26 15.69 -35.66
CA THR A 7 -8.41 16.28 -34.30
C THR A 7 -8.65 17.79 -34.35
N LYS A 8 -8.16 18.51 -35.34
CA LYS A 8 -8.47 19.93 -35.51
C LYS A 8 -9.92 20.21 -35.96
N ILE A 9 -10.55 19.27 -36.69
CA ILE A 9 -11.93 19.42 -37.16
C ILE A 9 -12.92 18.89 -36.14
N PHE A 10 -12.69 17.74 -35.53
CA PHE A 10 -13.64 17.05 -34.67
C PHE A 10 -13.35 17.22 -33.17
N GLY A 11 -12.26 17.89 -32.80
CA GLY A 11 -11.77 18.00 -31.43
C GLY A 11 -11.16 16.68 -30.91
N SER A 12 -10.45 16.76 -29.80
CA SER A 12 -9.98 15.58 -29.07
C SER A 12 -11.15 14.83 -28.41
N ARG A 13 -10.92 13.58 -27.96
CA ARG A 13 -11.91 12.87 -27.14
C ARG A 13 -12.28 13.68 -25.90
N ASN A 14 -11.29 14.30 -25.26
CA ASN A 14 -11.49 15.18 -24.11
C ASN A 14 -12.42 16.36 -24.43
N ASP A 15 -12.23 17.04 -25.58
CA ASP A 15 -13.08 18.18 -25.97
C ASP A 15 -14.52 17.76 -26.19
N ARG A 16 -14.75 16.60 -26.79
CA ARG A 16 -16.11 16.06 -26.98
C ARG A 16 -16.80 15.75 -25.68
N LEU A 17 -16.06 15.15 -24.73
CA LEU A 17 -16.57 14.82 -23.41
C LEU A 17 -16.91 16.09 -22.61
N LEU A 18 -16.01 17.08 -22.61
CA LEU A 18 -16.25 18.38 -22.00
C LEU A 18 -17.48 19.09 -22.59
N LYS A 19 -17.65 19.00 -23.92
CA LYS A 19 -18.85 19.57 -24.59
C LYS A 19 -20.12 18.87 -24.12
N GLN A 20 -20.11 17.58 -23.92
CA GLN A 20 -21.25 16.84 -23.35
C GLN A 20 -21.53 17.27 -21.90
N TYR A 21 -20.52 17.36 -21.08
CA TYR A 21 -20.66 17.78 -19.69
C TYR A 21 -21.17 19.21 -19.54
N ARG A 22 -20.75 20.12 -20.42
CA ARG A 22 -21.27 21.51 -20.44
C ARG A 22 -22.76 21.59 -20.68
N LYS A 23 -23.35 20.66 -21.43
CA LYS A 23 -24.82 20.60 -21.59
C LYS A 23 -25.51 20.29 -20.25
N THR A 24 -24.96 19.38 -19.47
CA THR A 24 -25.48 19.06 -18.12
C THR A 24 -25.25 20.22 -17.16
N VAL A 25 -24.12 20.93 -17.26
CA VAL A 25 -23.86 22.15 -16.47
C VAL A 25 -24.93 23.21 -16.75
N ALA A 26 -25.31 23.40 -18.01
CA ALA A 26 -26.40 24.33 -18.37
C ALA A 26 -27.73 23.95 -17.72
N ARG A 27 -28.06 22.65 -17.64
CA ARG A 27 -29.25 22.16 -16.94
C ARG A 27 -29.16 22.44 -15.43
N ILE A 28 -28.00 22.22 -14.81
CA ILE A 28 -27.78 22.49 -13.39
C ILE A 28 -27.95 23.99 -13.12
N ASN A 29 -27.36 24.84 -13.95
CA ASN A 29 -27.48 26.29 -13.83
C ASN A 29 -28.94 26.75 -13.98
N ALA A 30 -29.71 26.13 -14.84
CA ALA A 30 -31.12 26.43 -15.01
C ALA A 30 -31.98 26.05 -13.78
N LEU A 31 -31.56 25.08 -13.00
CA LEU A 31 -32.23 24.66 -11.75
C LEU A 31 -31.84 25.55 -10.56
N GLU A 32 -30.77 26.32 -10.62
CA GLU A 32 -30.25 27.09 -9.48
C GLU A 32 -31.29 28.02 -8.86
N PRO A 33 -32.05 28.85 -9.61
CA PRO A 33 -33.05 29.73 -9.02
C PRO A 33 -34.16 29.00 -8.26
N GLN A 34 -34.54 27.80 -8.70
CA GLN A 34 -35.53 26.97 -8.06
C GLN A 34 -35.07 26.50 -6.68
N PHE A 35 -33.82 26.07 -6.56
CA PHE A 35 -33.25 25.60 -5.29
C PHE A 35 -32.88 26.73 -4.35
N GLU A 36 -32.50 27.88 -4.87
CA GLU A 36 -32.23 29.10 -4.10
C GLU A 36 -33.48 29.59 -3.36
N ALA A 37 -34.63 29.38 -3.92
CA ALA A 37 -35.95 29.75 -3.35
C ALA A 37 -36.41 28.83 -2.21
N LEU A 38 -35.79 27.65 -2.02
CA LEU A 38 -36.18 26.70 -0.98
C LEU A 38 -35.68 27.12 0.41
N SER A 39 -36.48 26.81 1.45
CA SER A 39 -36.01 26.91 2.83
C SER A 39 -34.93 25.86 3.11
N ASP A 40 -34.21 26.01 4.23
CA ASP A 40 -33.19 25.04 4.65
C ASP A 40 -33.81 23.64 4.87
N GLU A 41 -34.97 23.58 5.47
CA GLU A 41 -35.70 22.31 5.68
C GLU A 41 -36.12 21.67 4.35
N ALA A 42 -36.60 22.46 3.41
CA ALA A 42 -37.04 22.00 2.08
C ALA A 42 -35.83 21.51 1.26
N LEU A 43 -34.69 22.19 1.34
CA LEU A 43 -33.47 21.78 0.68
C LEU A 43 -32.93 20.47 1.26
N ARG A 44 -32.94 20.33 2.58
CA ARG A 44 -32.56 19.10 3.29
C ARG A 44 -33.50 17.94 2.95
N ALA A 45 -34.78 18.17 2.83
CA ALA A 45 -35.79 17.18 2.47
C ALA A 45 -35.58 16.58 1.06
N LYS A 46 -34.85 17.27 0.19
CA LYS A 46 -34.47 16.75 -1.14
C LYS A 46 -33.65 15.46 -1.06
N THR A 47 -32.80 15.31 -0.06
CA THR A 47 -32.04 14.07 0.14
C THR A 47 -32.94 12.86 0.30
N GLN A 48 -34.00 12.97 1.10
CA GLN A 48 -34.98 11.90 1.28
C GLN A 48 -35.82 11.67 0.03
N GLU A 49 -36.18 12.73 -0.68
CA GLU A 49 -36.86 12.63 -1.97
C GLU A 49 -36.03 11.86 -2.99
N PHE A 50 -34.74 12.14 -3.10
CA PHE A 50 -33.84 11.42 -4.01
C PHE A 50 -33.71 9.95 -3.63
N ARG A 51 -33.59 9.63 -2.35
CA ARG A 51 -33.58 8.23 -1.87
C ARG A 51 -34.84 7.47 -2.26
N GLN A 52 -35.99 8.07 -2.09
CA GLN A 52 -37.28 7.49 -2.49
C GLN A 52 -37.33 7.26 -4.01
N ARG A 53 -36.85 8.21 -4.80
CA ARG A 53 -36.78 8.05 -6.28
C ARG A 53 -35.86 6.93 -6.70
N LEU A 54 -34.74 6.71 -6.02
CA LEU A 54 -33.84 5.57 -6.25
C LEU A 54 -34.52 4.24 -5.91
N GLU A 55 -35.28 4.17 -4.81
CA GLU A 55 -36.08 2.98 -4.44
C GLU A 55 -37.17 2.70 -5.48
N GLN A 56 -37.68 3.72 -6.13
CA GLN A 56 -38.68 3.62 -7.20
C GLN A 56 -38.09 3.29 -8.57
N GLY A 57 -36.78 3.12 -8.69
CA GLY A 57 -36.09 2.70 -9.90
C GLY A 57 -35.38 3.80 -10.70
N SER A 58 -35.34 5.05 -10.22
CA SER A 58 -34.51 6.10 -10.84
C SER A 58 -33.04 5.77 -10.69
N THR A 59 -32.22 6.18 -11.65
CA THR A 59 -30.79 6.01 -11.62
C THR A 59 -30.08 7.22 -10.99
N LEU A 60 -28.86 7.02 -10.51
CA LEU A 60 -28.03 8.14 -10.03
C LEU A 60 -27.77 9.17 -11.14
N ASP A 61 -27.61 8.72 -12.38
CA ASP A 61 -27.37 9.60 -13.53
C ASP A 61 -28.56 10.51 -13.81
N GLU A 62 -29.79 10.03 -13.62
CA GLU A 62 -31.02 10.81 -13.74
C GLU A 62 -31.15 11.87 -12.64
N LEU A 63 -30.66 11.56 -11.43
CA LEU A 63 -30.69 12.48 -10.29
C LEU A 63 -29.55 13.51 -10.32
N LEU A 64 -28.49 13.27 -11.09
CA LEU A 64 -27.26 14.06 -11.06
C LEU A 64 -27.50 15.58 -11.20
N PRO A 65 -28.27 16.09 -12.17
CA PRO A 65 -28.47 17.54 -12.30
C PRO A 65 -29.10 18.16 -11.04
N GLU A 66 -30.16 17.56 -10.51
CA GLU A 66 -30.83 18.05 -9.31
C GLU A 66 -29.98 17.90 -8.06
N ALA A 67 -29.28 16.76 -7.90
CA ALA A 67 -28.40 16.51 -6.77
C ALA A 67 -27.24 17.50 -6.73
N PHE A 68 -26.62 17.78 -7.85
CA PHE A 68 -25.54 18.76 -7.95
C PHE A 68 -26.03 20.18 -7.65
N ALA A 69 -27.23 20.53 -8.07
CA ALA A 69 -27.84 21.81 -7.74
C ALA A 69 -28.12 21.93 -6.23
N VAL A 70 -28.56 20.87 -5.58
CA VAL A 70 -28.74 20.82 -4.12
C VAL A 70 -27.42 21.00 -3.37
N VAL A 71 -26.36 20.30 -3.79
CA VAL A 71 -25.04 20.42 -3.16
C VAL A 71 -24.47 21.83 -3.35
N ARG A 72 -24.60 22.42 -4.53
CA ARG A 72 -24.16 23.78 -4.81
C ARG A 72 -24.87 24.78 -3.90
N GLU A 73 -26.16 24.71 -3.77
CA GLU A 73 -26.95 25.61 -2.91
C GLU A 73 -26.63 25.39 -1.43
N GLY A 74 -26.51 24.15 -0.98
CA GLY A 74 -26.10 23.81 0.38
C GLY A 74 -24.72 24.36 0.71
N SER A 75 -23.75 24.19 -0.18
CA SER A 75 -22.40 24.74 -0.04
C SER A 75 -22.38 26.26 0.04
N LYS A 76 -23.17 26.92 -0.78
CA LYS A 76 -23.35 28.39 -0.76
C LYS A 76 -23.88 28.88 0.60
N ARG A 77 -24.86 28.16 1.17
CA ARG A 77 -25.47 28.53 2.46
C ARG A 77 -24.54 28.27 3.65
N VAL A 78 -23.98 27.07 3.74
CA VAL A 78 -23.22 26.60 4.91
C VAL A 78 -21.78 27.05 4.88
N MET A 79 -21.13 26.96 3.72
CA MET A 79 -19.69 27.18 3.57
C MET A 79 -19.38 28.52 2.92
N LYS A 80 -20.37 29.25 2.45
CA LYS A 80 -20.22 30.49 1.67
C LYS A 80 -19.41 30.30 0.37
N MET A 81 -19.41 29.11 -0.16
CA MET A 81 -18.70 28.72 -1.38
C MET A 81 -19.67 28.17 -2.41
N ARG A 82 -19.80 28.85 -3.54
CA ARG A 82 -20.58 28.38 -4.69
C ARG A 82 -19.67 27.62 -5.64
N HIS A 83 -20.01 26.38 -6.01
CA HIS A 83 -19.25 25.62 -6.99
C HIS A 83 -19.19 26.36 -8.35
N PHE A 84 -18.00 26.41 -8.94
CA PHE A 84 -17.82 26.90 -10.30
C PHE A 84 -18.30 25.88 -11.34
N ASP A 85 -18.56 26.32 -12.55
CA ASP A 85 -18.97 25.43 -13.63
C ASP A 85 -17.92 24.34 -13.92
N VAL A 86 -16.64 24.68 -13.87
CA VAL A 86 -15.54 23.72 -14.03
C VAL A 86 -15.51 22.65 -12.91
N GLN A 87 -15.94 23.03 -11.71
CA GLN A 87 -16.06 22.07 -10.59
C GLN A 87 -17.25 21.12 -10.80
N LEU A 88 -18.33 21.58 -11.39
CA LEU A 88 -19.43 20.69 -11.79
C LEU A 88 -18.98 19.67 -12.84
N ILE A 89 -18.15 20.09 -13.79
CA ILE A 89 -17.54 19.20 -14.80
C ILE A 89 -16.65 18.17 -14.10
N GLY A 90 -15.81 18.61 -13.16
CA GLY A 90 -14.97 17.73 -12.34
C GLY A 90 -15.80 16.72 -11.55
N GLY A 91 -16.87 17.16 -10.92
CA GLY A 91 -17.80 16.28 -10.19
C GLY A 91 -18.45 15.23 -11.10
N MET A 92 -18.82 15.58 -12.32
CA MET A 92 -19.33 14.63 -13.31
C MET A 92 -18.26 13.61 -13.73
N ALA A 93 -17.03 14.04 -14.00
CA ALA A 93 -15.93 13.13 -14.32
C ALA A 93 -15.70 12.11 -13.20
N LEU A 94 -15.72 12.54 -11.95
CA LEU A 94 -15.60 11.67 -10.79
C LEU A 94 -16.79 10.70 -10.66
N HIS A 95 -18.02 11.19 -10.88
CA HIS A 95 -19.20 10.34 -10.84
C HIS A 95 -19.18 9.23 -11.89
N TYR A 96 -18.68 9.52 -13.10
CA TYR A 96 -18.57 8.54 -14.18
C TYR A 96 -17.33 7.64 -14.08
N GLY A 97 -16.67 7.61 -12.96
CA GLY A 97 -15.54 6.69 -12.72
C GLY A 97 -14.28 7.06 -13.51
N LYS A 98 -13.98 8.35 -13.61
CA LYS A 98 -12.83 8.89 -14.35
C LYS A 98 -11.90 9.66 -13.42
N ILE A 99 -10.71 9.99 -13.92
CA ILE A 99 -9.80 10.91 -13.22
C ILE A 99 -10.12 12.33 -13.68
N ALA A 100 -10.45 13.20 -12.73
CA ALA A 100 -10.58 14.62 -12.94
C ALA A 100 -9.21 15.30 -12.75
N GLU A 101 -8.54 15.67 -13.84
CA GLU A 101 -7.37 16.52 -13.75
C GLU A 101 -7.80 17.98 -13.62
N MET A 102 -7.71 18.48 -12.41
CA MET A 102 -7.97 19.89 -12.08
C MET A 102 -6.70 20.47 -11.47
N ARG A 103 -6.25 21.60 -11.99
CA ARG A 103 -5.03 22.27 -11.49
C ARG A 103 -5.12 22.51 -10.00
N THR A 104 -3.98 22.52 -9.33
CA THR A 104 -3.90 22.86 -7.92
C THR A 104 -4.50 24.25 -7.66
N GLY A 105 -5.30 24.39 -6.62
CA GLY A 105 -6.03 25.62 -6.32
C GLY A 105 -7.37 25.79 -7.04
N GLU A 106 -7.82 24.82 -7.82
CA GLU A 106 -9.15 24.82 -8.45
C GLU A 106 -10.26 24.27 -7.54
N GLY A 107 -9.96 23.94 -6.28
CA GLY A 107 -10.94 23.50 -5.29
C GLY A 107 -11.39 22.04 -5.48
N LYS A 108 -10.46 21.13 -5.69
CA LYS A 108 -10.75 19.68 -5.82
C LYS A 108 -11.54 19.12 -4.63
N THR A 109 -11.19 19.51 -3.41
CA THR A 109 -11.87 19.04 -2.19
C THR A 109 -13.36 19.41 -2.21
N LEU A 110 -13.69 20.61 -2.67
CA LEU A 110 -15.09 21.05 -2.82
C LEU A 110 -15.77 20.33 -4.00
N THR A 111 -15.05 20.12 -5.09
CA THR A 111 -15.54 19.39 -6.26
C THR A 111 -15.98 17.97 -5.90
N ALA A 112 -15.22 17.29 -5.04
CA ALA A 112 -15.54 15.94 -4.60
C ALA A 112 -16.89 15.84 -3.86
N THR A 113 -17.37 16.91 -3.23
CA THR A 113 -18.65 16.89 -2.52
C THR A 113 -19.82 16.57 -3.43
N LEU A 114 -19.75 16.93 -4.70
CA LEU A 114 -20.79 16.70 -5.70
C LEU A 114 -21.05 15.20 -5.95
N PRO A 115 -20.06 14.42 -6.42
CA PRO A 115 -20.24 12.99 -6.65
C PRO A 115 -20.35 12.20 -5.35
N VAL A 116 -19.73 12.66 -4.26
CA VAL A 116 -19.83 12.01 -2.95
C VAL A 116 -21.29 12.06 -2.46
N TYR A 117 -21.92 13.22 -2.48
CA TYR A 117 -23.34 13.34 -2.11
C TYR A 117 -24.22 12.43 -2.97
N LEU A 118 -24.07 12.52 -4.29
CA LEU A 118 -24.90 11.77 -5.23
C LEU A 118 -24.78 10.25 -4.99
N ASN A 119 -23.56 9.74 -4.87
CA ASN A 119 -23.33 8.31 -4.69
C ASN A 119 -23.68 7.84 -3.27
N ALA A 120 -23.59 8.69 -2.25
CA ALA A 120 -23.99 8.36 -0.89
C ALA A 120 -25.50 8.17 -0.75
N LEU A 121 -26.31 8.70 -1.67
CA LEU A 121 -27.77 8.49 -1.69
C LEU A 121 -28.15 7.03 -1.83
N SER A 122 -27.29 6.20 -2.43
CA SER A 122 -27.53 4.75 -2.57
C SER A 122 -27.55 3.99 -1.24
N GLY A 123 -26.99 4.56 -0.17
CA GLY A 123 -26.84 3.91 1.14
C GLY A 123 -25.71 2.86 1.21
N HIS A 124 -24.97 2.62 0.11
CA HIS A 124 -23.89 1.63 0.08
C HIS A 124 -22.55 2.15 0.57
N GLY A 125 -22.43 3.42 0.88
CA GLY A 125 -21.25 4.08 1.38
C GLY A 125 -20.32 4.60 0.28
N VAL A 126 -19.65 5.72 0.58
CA VAL A 126 -18.64 6.36 -0.27
C VAL A 126 -17.38 6.54 0.55
N HIS A 127 -16.25 6.12 0.01
CA HIS A 127 -14.94 6.32 0.61
C HIS A 127 -14.20 7.45 -0.10
N VAL A 128 -13.77 8.43 0.65
CA VAL A 128 -12.87 9.49 0.19
C VAL A 128 -11.48 9.16 0.73
N VAL A 129 -10.55 8.91 -0.18
CA VAL A 129 -9.20 8.46 0.14
C VAL A 129 -8.25 9.64 0.06
N THR A 130 -7.51 9.87 1.14
CA THR A 130 -6.48 10.93 1.23
C THR A 130 -5.10 10.32 1.43
N VAL A 131 -4.06 11.12 1.23
CA VAL A 131 -2.67 10.67 1.37
C VAL A 131 -2.19 10.61 2.82
N ASN A 132 -2.81 11.35 3.75
CA ASN A 132 -2.45 11.32 5.16
C ASN A 132 -3.63 11.62 6.09
N ASP A 133 -3.45 11.32 7.37
CA ASP A 133 -4.49 11.43 8.40
C ASP A 133 -4.92 12.86 8.67
N TYR A 134 -3.99 13.80 8.57
CA TYR A 134 -4.29 15.22 8.73
C TYR A 134 -5.31 15.69 7.71
N LEU A 135 -5.10 15.35 6.44
CA LEU A 135 -6.02 15.71 5.35
C LEU A 135 -7.36 14.99 5.51
N ALA A 136 -7.35 13.71 5.87
CA ALA A 136 -8.57 12.96 6.13
C ALA A 136 -9.42 13.64 7.19
N ASN A 137 -8.82 14.01 8.31
CA ASN A 137 -9.51 14.67 9.43
C ASN A 137 -9.98 16.08 9.06
N ARG A 138 -9.10 16.89 8.47
CA ARG A 138 -9.41 18.27 8.04
C ARG A 138 -10.57 18.30 7.05
N ASP A 139 -10.48 17.50 6.01
CA ASP A 139 -11.45 17.51 4.92
C ASP A 139 -12.80 16.94 5.36
N ALA A 140 -12.78 15.91 6.20
CA ALA A 140 -14.00 15.34 6.77
C ALA A 140 -14.73 16.35 7.67
N GLN A 141 -14.02 17.09 8.52
CA GLN A 141 -14.62 18.10 9.37
C GLN A 141 -15.13 19.29 8.55
N TRP A 142 -14.37 19.71 7.58
CA TRP A 142 -14.73 20.87 6.75
C TRP A 142 -15.89 20.57 5.82
N MET A 143 -15.79 19.53 4.99
CA MET A 143 -16.85 19.13 4.06
C MET A 143 -18.03 18.47 4.79
N GLY A 144 -17.79 17.87 5.96
CA GLY A 144 -18.82 17.28 6.82
C GLY A 144 -19.90 18.28 7.24
N ARG A 145 -19.58 19.55 7.36
CA ARG A 145 -20.56 20.61 7.62
C ARG A 145 -21.64 20.64 6.52
N LEU A 146 -21.25 20.51 5.27
CA LEU A 146 -22.14 20.45 4.13
C LEU A 146 -22.96 19.16 4.11
N TYR A 147 -22.30 18.01 4.28
CA TYR A 147 -22.98 16.71 4.27
C TYR A 147 -24.00 16.58 5.40
N ASN A 148 -23.64 16.99 6.61
CA ASN A 148 -24.53 16.98 7.77
C ASN A 148 -25.73 17.91 7.57
N PHE A 149 -25.50 19.10 6.99
CA PHE A 149 -26.59 20.01 6.63
C PHE A 149 -27.56 19.37 5.65
N LEU A 150 -27.08 18.59 4.69
CA LEU A 150 -27.91 17.86 3.72
C LEU A 150 -28.48 16.53 4.25
N GLY A 151 -28.20 16.19 5.50
CA GLY A 151 -28.76 14.99 6.15
C GLY A 151 -27.98 13.70 5.92
N LEU A 152 -26.71 13.80 5.53
CA LEU A 152 -25.79 12.65 5.42
C LEU A 152 -24.87 12.56 6.62
N THR A 153 -24.48 11.34 6.98
CA THR A 153 -23.52 11.04 8.05
C THR A 153 -22.10 10.93 7.52
N VAL A 154 -21.13 11.39 8.30
CA VAL A 154 -19.71 11.37 7.94
C VAL A 154 -18.90 10.66 9.03
N GLY A 155 -18.07 9.72 8.64
CA GLY A 155 -17.11 9.03 9.51
C GLY A 155 -15.67 9.34 9.09
N ILE A 156 -14.76 9.25 10.05
CA ILE A 156 -13.32 9.42 9.84
C ILE A 156 -12.65 8.14 10.27
N ASN A 157 -11.85 7.56 9.37
CA ASN A 157 -11.07 6.36 9.61
C ASN A 157 -9.59 6.73 9.78
N LEU A 158 -9.10 6.62 11.01
CA LEU A 158 -7.72 6.92 11.38
C LEU A 158 -7.01 5.66 11.89
N PRO A 159 -5.66 5.63 11.86
CA PRO A 159 -4.88 4.56 12.47
C PRO A 159 -5.18 4.39 13.96
N GLN A 160 -5.06 3.17 14.45
CA GLN A 160 -5.20 2.81 15.88
C GLN A 160 -6.56 3.11 16.52
N MET A 161 -7.59 3.42 15.73
CA MET A 161 -8.94 3.56 16.26
C MET A 161 -9.46 2.22 16.81
N PRO A 162 -10.24 2.25 17.92
CA PRO A 162 -10.97 1.09 18.41
C PRO A 162 -11.93 0.53 17.34
N ARG A 163 -12.17 -0.78 17.41
CA ARG A 163 -13.03 -1.49 16.44
C ARG A 163 -14.42 -0.86 16.31
N GLU A 164 -15.08 -0.59 17.43
CA GLU A 164 -16.44 0.00 17.43
C GLU A 164 -16.46 1.37 16.72
N GLN A 165 -15.42 2.18 16.91
CA GLN A 165 -15.32 3.48 16.25
C GLN A 165 -15.10 3.34 14.74
N LYS A 166 -14.28 2.36 14.32
CA LYS A 166 -14.10 2.04 12.90
C LYS A 166 -15.39 1.53 12.28
N GLN A 167 -16.12 0.65 12.96
CA GLN A 167 -17.43 0.16 12.49
C GLN A 167 -18.43 1.31 12.32
N ALA A 168 -18.49 2.24 13.27
CA ALA A 168 -19.33 3.43 13.17
C ALA A 168 -18.93 4.33 12.00
N ALA A 169 -17.62 4.51 11.77
CA ALA A 169 -17.11 5.29 10.64
C ALA A 169 -17.47 4.67 9.30
N TYR A 170 -17.30 3.37 9.12
CA TYR A 170 -17.68 2.67 7.88
C TYR A 170 -19.19 2.51 7.69
N ALA A 171 -19.97 2.53 8.76
CA ALA A 171 -21.44 2.54 8.69
C ALA A 171 -22.01 3.89 8.26
N SER A 172 -21.22 4.96 8.32
CA SER A 172 -21.61 6.28 7.84
C SER A 172 -21.84 6.29 6.33
N ASP A 173 -22.62 7.25 5.84
CA ASP A 173 -22.85 7.44 4.39
C ASP A 173 -21.56 7.74 3.64
N ILE A 174 -20.66 8.49 4.29
CA ILE A 174 -19.39 8.94 3.75
C ILE A 174 -18.30 8.66 4.77
N THR A 175 -17.18 8.07 4.32
CA THR A 175 -16.02 7.81 5.16
C THR A 175 -14.77 8.43 4.55
N TYR A 176 -14.08 9.25 5.33
CA TYR A 176 -12.75 9.80 5.00
C TYR A 176 -11.68 8.98 5.68
N GLY A 177 -10.60 8.68 4.98
CA GLY A 177 -9.48 7.93 5.53
C GLY A 177 -8.28 7.93 4.60
N THR A 178 -7.17 7.40 5.08
CA THR A 178 -5.96 7.24 4.27
C THR A 178 -6.03 5.95 3.45
N ASN A 179 -5.30 5.96 2.32
CA ASN A 179 -5.12 4.78 1.48
C ASN A 179 -4.62 3.56 2.28
N ASN A 180 -3.64 3.77 3.15
CA ASN A 180 -3.07 2.71 3.99
C ASN A 180 -4.11 2.08 4.91
N GLU A 181 -4.89 2.90 5.64
CA GLU A 181 -5.89 2.39 6.59
C GLU A 181 -7.02 1.63 5.91
N TYR A 182 -7.50 2.09 4.77
CA TYR A 182 -8.50 1.34 4.00
C TYR A 182 -7.98 -0.04 3.58
N GLY A 183 -6.75 -0.10 3.11
CA GLY A 183 -6.12 -1.35 2.71
C GLY A 183 -5.85 -2.28 3.90
N PHE A 184 -5.35 -1.76 5.00
CA PHE A 184 -5.12 -2.55 6.22
C PHE A 184 -6.42 -3.04 6.83
N ASP A 185 -7.48 -2.23 6.85
CA ASP A 185 -8.78 -2.67 7.34
C ASP A 185 -9.36 -3.80 6.47
N TYR A 186 -9.17 -3.73 5.14
CA TYR A 186 -9.54 -4.83 4.26
C TYR A 186 -8.78 -6.12 4.60
N LEU A 187 -7.47 -6.04 4.81
CA LEU A 187 -6.67 -7.20 5.18
C LEU A 187 -7.09 -7.75 6.56
N ARG A 188 -7.30 -6.88 7.55
CA ARG A 188 -7.76 -7.27 8.88
C ARG A 188 -9.13 -7.94 8.86
N ASP A 189 -10.06 -7.42 8.06
CA ASP A 189 -11.41 -8.02 7.91
C ASP A 189 -11.38 -9.43 7.33
N ASN A 190 -10.35 -9.76 6.54
CA ASN A 190 -10.13 -11.11 6.02
C ASN A 190 -9.30 -12.00 6.96
N MET A 191 -9.01 -11.54 8.17
CA MET A 191 -8.29 -12.28 9.20
C MET A 191 -9.13 -12.52 10.45
N VAL A 192 -10.34 -11.96 10.55
CA VAL A 192 -11.23 -12.09 11.71
C VAL A 192 -11.84 -13.50 11.81
N TYR A 193 -12.20 -13.90 13.03
CA TYR A 193 -12.81 -15.20 13.32
C TYR A 193 -14.31 -15.11 13.59
N GLU A 194 -14.83 -13.90 13.80
CA GLU A 194 -16.26 -13.64 13.97
C GLU A 194 -16.75 -12.59 12.97
N VAL A 195 -17.97 -12.76 12.45
CA VAL A 195 -18.60 -11.83 11.48
C VAL A 195 -18.71 -10.42 12.05
N GLN A 196 -19.04 -10.33 13.35
CA GLN A 196 -19.21 -9.05 14.05
C GLN A 196 -17.92 -8.25 14.21
N ASP A 197 -16.76 -8.87 13.96
CA ASP A 197 -15.46 -8.21 14.07
C ASP A 197 -15.04 -7.48 12.80
N ARG A 198 -15.75 -7.71 11.70
CA ARG A 198 -15.55 -6.95 10.46
C ARG A 198 -15.91 -5.49 10.67
N VAL A 199 -15.11 -4.60 10.09
CA VAL A 199 -15.33 -3.15 10.17
C VAL A 199 -15.84 -2.56 8.86
N GLN A 200 -15.39 -3.07 7.71
CA GLN A 200 -15.78 -2.56 6.39
C GLN A 200 -17.10 -3.18 5.92
N ARG A 201 -17.86 -2.38 5.16
CA ARG A 201 -18.95 -2.85 4.30
C ARG A 201 -18.41 -3.22 2.92
N LYS A 202 -19.28 -3.62 1.99
CA LYS A 202 -18.89 -3.83 0.59
C LYS A 202 -18.28 -2.56 0.02
N LEU A 203 -17.20 -2.73 -0.74
CA LEU A 203 -16.48 -1.64 -1.37
C LEU A 203 -17.26 -1.16 -2.59
N ASN A 204 -18.01 -0.07 -2.41
CA ASN A 204 -18.91 0.46 -3.44
C ASN A 204 -18.23 1.52 -4.31
N TYR A 205 -17.98 2.70 -3.78
CA TYR A 205 -17.42 3.81 -4.51
C TYR A 205 -16.28 4.45 -3.73
N ALA A 206 -15.14 4.65 -4.41
CA ALA A 206 -14.02 5.40 -3.86
C ALA A 206 -13.65 6.56 -4.76
N ILE A 207 -13.38 7.71 -4.13
CA ILE A 207 -12.73 8.86 -4.74
C ILE A 207 -11.35 8.98 -4.12
N VAL A 208 -10.30 8.88 -4.95
CA VAL A 208 -8.91 8.99 -4.51
C VAL A 208 -8.44 10.41 -4.76
N ASP A 209 -8.17 11.16 -3.68
CA ASP A 209 -7.53 12.47 -3.78
C ASP A 209 -6.02 12.29 -3.99
N GLU A 210 -5.43 13.20 -4.75
CA GLU A 210 -4.03 13.07 -5.19
C GLU A 210 -3.73 11.67 -5.77
N VAL A 211 -4.59 11.25 -6.69
CA VAL A 211 -4.61 9.89 -7.25
C VAL A 211 -3.28 9.44 -7.86
N ASP A 212 -2.51 10.36 -8.39
CA ASP A 212 -1.18 10.13 -8.93
C ASP A 212 -0.14 9.79 -7.84
N SER A 213 -0.27 10.33 -6.64
CA SER A 213 0.55 9.90 -5.51
C SER A 213 0.24 8.46 -5.14
N ILE A 214 -1.01 8.20 -4.86
CA ILE A 214 -1.45 6.93 -4.28
C ILE A 214 -1.31 5.79 -5.29
N LEU A 215 -1.76 6.00 -6.54
CA LEU A 215 -1.80 4.93 -7.53
C LEU A 215 -0.53 4.79 -8.39
N ILE A 216 0.37 5.77 -8.36
CA ILE A 216 1.64 5.72 -9.10
C ILE A 216 2.84 5.70 -8.16
N ASP A 217 3.04 6.73 -7.32
CA ASP A 217 4.25 6.86 -6.51
C ASP A 217 4.31 5.81 -5.40
N GLU A 218 3.23 5.69 -4.63
CA GLU A 218 3.14 4.75 -3.52
C GLU A 218 2.86 3.32 -3.97
N ALA A 219 2.36 3.12 -5.20
CA ALA A 219 2.02 1.82 -5.74
C ALA A 219 3.23 0.96 -6.17
N ARG A 220 4.41 1.22 -5.63
CA ARG A 220 5.64 0.44 -5.82
C ARG A 220 5.80 -0.67 -4.81
N THR A 221 5.18 -0.55 -3.65
CA THR A 221 5.29 -1.48 -2.53
C THR A 221 3.89 -1.91 -2.09
N PRO A 222 3.67 -3.19 -1.80
CA PRO A 222 2.40 -3.65 -1.26
C PRO A 222 2.22 -3.21 0.19
N LEU A 223 0.97 -3.21 0.64
CA LEU A 223 0.64 -3.20 2.06
C LEU A 223 0.88 -4.59 2.63
N ILE A 224 1.60 -4.68 3.73
CA ILE A 224 1.96 -5.95 4.35
C ILE A 224 1.64 -5.89 5.85
N ILE A 225 0.92 -6.90 6.32
CA ILE A 225 0.79 -7.19 7.75
C ILE A 225 1.70 -8.38 8.04
N SER A 226 2.63 -8.22 8.95
CA SER A 226 3.54 -9.30 9.38
C SER A 226 3.40 -9.55 10.87
N GLY A 227 3.71 -10.75 11.30
CA GLY A 227 3.75 -11.14 12.70
C GLY A 227 4.88 -12.11 12.97
N GLN A 228 5.07 -12.46 14.22
CA GLN A 228 6.14 -13.35 14.62
C GLN A 228 5.91 -14.77 14.04
N ALA A 229 6.88 -15.26 13.29
CA ALA A 229 6.89 -16.59 12.73
C ALA A 229 7.40 -17.65 13.73
N GLU A 230 7.36 -18.91 13.30
CA GLU A 230 8.02 -20.00 14.00
C GLU A 230 9.54 -19.78 14.08
N ASP A 231 10.16 -20.41 15.09
CA ASP A 231 11.59 -20.26 15.35
C ASP A 231 12.44 -21.13 14.40
N HIS A 232 13.06 -20.50 13.41
CA HIS A 232 14.01 -21.12 12.49
C HIS A 232 15.49 -20.96 12.91
N THR A 233 15.77 -20.64 14.17
CA THR A 233 17.12 -20.41 14.69
C THR A 233 18.06 -21.56 14.37
N ALA A 234 17.62 -22.79 14.52
CA ALA A 234 18.42 -23.98 14.22
C ALA A 234 18.83 -24.07 12.74
N THR A 235 17.95 -23.67 11.83
CA THR A 235 18.21 -23.68 10.38
C THR A 235 19.22 -22.63 10.00
N TYR A 236 19.13 -21.42 10.53
CA TYR A 236 20.12 -20.37 10.30
C TYR A 236 21.50 -20.76 10.79
N LEU A 237 21.60 -21.36 11.98
CA LEU A 237 22.87 -21.85 12.52
C LEU A 237 23.44 -23.01 11.67
N ALA A 238 22.61 -23.91 11.19
CA ALA A 238 23.03 -25.00 10.31
C ALA A 238 23.56 -24.48 8.98
N MET A 239 22.86 -23.52 8.34
CA MET A 239 23.29 -22.92 7.07
C MET A 239 24.58 -22.12 7.23
N ASN A 240 24.78 -21.42 8.33
CA ASN A 240 26.03 -20.74 8.61
C ASN A 240 27.24 -21.69 8.68
N LYS A 241 27.02 -22.94 9.08
CA LYS A 241 28.07 -23.99 9.08
C LYS A 241 28.32 -24.57 7.69
N VAL A 242 27.35 -24.51 6.78
CA VAL A 242 27.49 -25.00 5.40
C VAL A 242 28.32 -24.03 4.55
N VAL A 243 28.21 -22.74 4.78
CA VAL A 243 28.88 -21.69 3.97
C VAL A 243 30.40 -21.91 3.84
N PRO A 244 31.17 -22.20 4.90
CA PRO A 244 32.62 -22.42 4.77
C PRO A 244 33.01 -23.66 3.94
N LEU A 245 32.06 -24.57 3.69
CA LEU A 245 32.29 -25.78 2.91
C LEU A 245 32.11 -25.56 1.41
N LEU A 246 31.58 -24.39 1.01
CA LEU A 246 31.40 -23.98 -0.36
C LEU A 246 32.51 -23.02 -0.81
N VAL A 247 32.96 -23.16 -2.05
CA VAL A 247 34.09 -22.41 -2.61
C VAL A 247 33.61 -21.32 -3.55
N ARG A 248 34.06 -20.08 -3.35
CA ARG A 248 33.77 -18.96 -4.26
C ARG A 248 34.48 -19.17 -5.60
N GLN A 249 33.78 -18.96 -6.70
CA GLN A 249 34.35 -18.90 -8.05
C GLN A 249 35.06 -17.58 -8.26
N GLU A 250 36.21 -17.63 -8.91
CA GLU A 250 36.98 -16.44 -9.33
C GLU A 250 36.89 -16.29 -10.86
N GLY A 251 36.50 -15.08 -11.31
CA GLY A 251 36.29 -14.75 -12.73
C GLY A 251 34.86 -15.04 -13.19
N GLU A 252 34.40 -14.24 -14.14
CA GLU A 252 33.05 -14.38 -14.75
C GLU A 252 33.21 -15.07 -16.09
N ALA A 253 32.33 -16.05 -16.36
CA ALA A 253 32.26 -16.70 -17.67
C ALA A 253 31.62 -15.74 -18.69
N ASP A 254 32.28 -15.55 -19.84
CA ASP A 254 31.67 -14.86 -20.98
C ASP A 254 30.43 -15.67 -21.42
N PRO A 255 29.25 -15.06 -21.50
CA PRO A 255 28.03 -15.76 -21.88
C PRO A 255 28.05 -16.42 -23.27
N ARG A 256 29.00 -16.01 -24.14
CA ARG A 256 29.10 -16.52 -25.51
C ARG A 256 30.20 -17.56 -25.67
N THR A 257 31.30 -17.42 -24.93
CA THR A 257 32.48 -18.28 -25.11
C THR A 257 32.71 -19.23 -23.96
N GLY A 258 32.13 -18.97 -22.78
CA GLY A 258 32.36 -19.71 -21.56
C GLY A 258 33.76 -19.47 -20.95
N GLU A 259 34.60 -18.61 -21.58
CA GLU A 259 35.91 -18.27 -21.11
C GLU A 259 35.89 -17.13 -20.10
N GLY A 260 36.86 -17.06 -19.20
CA GLY A 260 36.96 -15.99 -18.19
C GLY A 260 36.95 -16.48 -16.73
N VAL A 261 36.59 -17.72 -16.50
CA VAL A 261 36.66 -18.34 -15.17
C VAL A 261 38.13 -18.68 -14.88
N THR A 262 38.72 -17.99 -13.91
CA THR A 262 40.10 -18.21 -13.48
C THR A 262 40.20 -19.35 -12.47
N LYS A 263 39.19 -19.55 -11.64
CA LYS A 263 39.09 -20.62 -10.67
C LYS A 263 37.64 -21.09 -10.54
N PRO A 264 37.31 -22.33 -10.94
CA PRO A 264 35.96 -22.86 -10.75
C PRO A 264 35.58 -22.90 -9.27
N GLY A 265 34.30 -22.67 -8.98
CA GLY A 265 33.77 -22.67 -7.62
C GLY A 265 32.29 -23.02 -7.56
N ASP A 266 31.77 -23.06 -6.35
CA ASP A 266 30.39 -23.43 -6.06
C ASP A 266 29.41 -22.27 -6.21
N PHE A 267 29.90 -21.04 -6.08
CA PHE A 267 29.06 -19.84 -6.19
C PHE A 267 29.82 -18.63 -6.71
N THR A 268 29.08 -17.70 -7.33
CA THR A 268 29.57 -16.39 -7.77
C THR A 268 28.95 -15.28 -6.92
N VAL A 269 29.68 -14.19 -6.78
CA VAL A 269 29.26 -13.01 -6.01
C VAL A 269 29.19 -11.81 -6.93
N ASP A 270 28.00 -11.21 -7.06
CA ASP A 270 27.80 -9.93 -7.74
C ASP A 270 27.67 -8.82 -6.70
N GLU A 271 28.76 -8.07 -6.52
CA GLU A 271 28.82 -6.97 -5.55
C GLU A 271 27.93 -5.78 -5.93
N LYS A 272 27.63 -5.60 -7.23
CA LYS A 272 26.79 -4.49 -7.71
C LYS A 272 25.31 -4.69 -7.43
N SER A 273 24.85 -5.91 -7.56
CA SER A 273 23.45 -6.27 -7.30
C SER A 273 23.22 -6.79 -5.89
N HIS A 274 24.25 -6.93 -5.08
CA HIS A 274 24.23 -7.58 -3.76
C HIS A 274 23.61 -8.99 -3.78
N GLN A 275 23.96 -9.77 -4.82
CA GLN A 275 23.45 -11.12 -5.04
C GLN A 275 24.56 -12.17 -5.07
N VAL A 276 24.20 -13.38 -4.68
CA VAL A 276 25.03 -14.57 -4.78
C VAL A 276 24.30 -15.60 -5.62
N PHE A 277 24.98 -16.27 -6.52
CA PHE A 277 24.42 -17.30 -7.40
C PHE A 277 25.22 -18.59 -7.26
N LEU A 278 24.55 -19.71 -7.01
CA LEU A 278 25.17 -21.03 -7.07
C LEU A 278 25.46 -21.39 -8.53
N THR A 279 26.64 -21.98 -8.76
CA THR A 279 26.96 -22.61 -10.05
C THR A 279 26.30 -23.99 -10.15
N GLU A 280 26.33 -24.62 -11.32
CA GLU A 280 25.83 -25.99 -11.49
C GLU A 280 26.55 -26.96 -10.54
N GLN A 281 27.86 -26.89 -10.46
CA GLN A 281 28.68 -27.62 -9.50
C GLN A 281 28.30 -27.27 -8.05
N GLY A 282 28.00 -26.01 -7.77
CA GLY A 282 27.61 -25.54 -6.46
C GLY A 282 26.29 -26.10 -5.98
N HIS A 283 25.32 -26.29 -6.87
CA HIS A 283 24.06 -26.95 -6.55
C HIS A 283 24.27 -28.40 -6.12
N GLU A 284 25.05 -29.18 -6.89
CA GLU A 284 25.36 -30.55 -6.58
C GLU A 284 26.10 -30.69 -5.22
N ASN A 285 27.08 -29.83 -4.99
CA ASN A 285 27.83 -29.84 -3.75
C ASN A 285 27.02 -29.42 -2.54
N ALA A 286 26.18 -28.39 -2.68
CA ALA A 286 25.28 -27.94 -1.62
C ALA A 286 24.26 -29.04 -1.25
N GLU A 287 23.65 -29.68 -2.23
CA GLU A 287 22.69 -30.77 -2.02
C GLU A 287 23.37 -31.95 -1.30
N ARG A 288 24.58 -32.34 -1.69
CA ARG A 288 25.36 -33.39 -1.04
C ARG A 288 25.69 -33.03 0.43
N ILE A 289 26.11 -31.79 0.70
CA ILE A 289 26.44 -31.37 2.06
C ILE A 289 25.19 -31.36 2.94
N LEU A 290 24.09 -30.81 2.45
CA LEU A 290 22.81 -30.77 3.17
C LEU A 290 22.23 -32.18 3.44
N ALA A 291 22.35 -33.08 2.47
CA ALA A 291 21.96 -34.48 2.68
C ALA A 291 22.83 -35.16 3.73
N SER A 292 24.15 -34.93 3.73
CA SER A 292 25.06 -35.45 4.74
C SER A 292 24.78 -34.96 6.16
N GLN A 293 24.17 -33.80 6.30
CA GLN A 293 23.71 -33.22 7.56
C GLN A 293 22.28 -33.57 7.94
N GLY A 294 21.58 -34.33 7.09
CA GLY A 294 20.19 -34.76 7.32
C GLY A 294 19.17 -33.65 7.15
N LEU A 295 19.53 -32.55 6.51
CA LEU A 295 18.63 -31.41 6.26
C LEU A 295 17.73 -31.64 5.04
N ILE A 296 18.17 -32.41 4.06
CA ILE A 296 17.40 -32.89 2.91
C ILE A 296 17.52 -34.39 2.76
N ALA A 297 16.56 -35.03 2.07
CA ALA A 297 16.62 -36.43 1.73
C ALA A 297 17.75 -36.68 0.70
N GLU A 298 18.37 -37.85 0.77
CA GLU A 298 19.42 -38.25 -0.17
C GLU A 298 18.86 -38.33 -1.59
N GLY A 299 19.49 -37.60 -2.53
CA GLY A 299 19.03 -37.49 -3.91
C GLY A 299 17.93 -36.47 -4.19
N ALA A 300 17.44 -35.76 -3.16
CA ALA A 300 16.50 -34.65 -3.32
C ALA A 300 17.19 -33.37 -3.85
N SER A 301 16.45 -32.60 -4.66
CA SER A 301 16.93 -31.32 -5.18
C SER A 301 16.57 -30.16 -4.25
N LEU A 302 17.45 -29.15 -4.17
CA LEU A 302 17.15 -27.87 -3.52
C LEU A 302 15.98 -27.13 -4.19
N TYR A 303 15.70 -27.43 -5.44
CA TYR A 303 14.58 -26.86 -6.19
C TYR A 303 13.26 -27.57 -5.98
N ASP A 304 13.25 -28.66 -5.26
CA ASP A 304 12.00 -29.31 -4.89
C ASP A 304 11.15 -28.37 -4.01
N PRO A 305 9.84 -28.32 -4.19
CA PRO A 305 8.96 -27.42 -3.41
C PRO A 305 9.15 -27.55 -1.89
N ALA A 306 9.43 -28.75 -1.39
CA ALA A 306 9.70 -29.02 0.02
C ALA A 306 11.01 -28.39 0.54
N ASN A 307 11.95 -28.08 -0.34
CA ASN A 307 13.30 -27.61 0.00
C ASN A 307 13.53 -26.13 -0.31
N ILE A 308 12.53 -25.41 -0.85
CA ILE A 308 12.65 -23.98 -1.22
C ILE A 308 13.09 -23.13 -0.03
N THR A 309 12.55 -23.39 1.15
CA THR A 309 12.90 -22.68 2.38
C THR A 309 14.38 -22.87 2.74
N LEU A 310 14.92 -24.07 2.58
CA LEU A 310 16.34 -24.35 2.84
C LEU A 310 17.24 -23.64 1.84
N MET A 311 16.86 -23.57 0.58
CA MET A 311 17.57 -22.82 -0.44
C MET A 311 17.62 -21.34 -0.08
N HIS A 312 16.51 -20.77 0.34
CA HIS A 312 16.43 -19.38 0.79
C HIS A 312 17.41 -19.11 1.96
N HIS A 313 17.41 -19.97 2.99
CA HIS A 313 18.31 -19.82 4.12
C HIS A 313 19.78 -19.96 3.71
N LEU A 314 20.09 -20.84 2.75
CA LEU A 314 21.43 -20.99 2.21
C LEU A 314 21.91 -19.71 1.48
N TYR A 315 21.06 -19.14 0.63
CA TYR A 315 21.38 -17.88 -0.05
C TYR A 315 21.53 -16.73 0.94
N ALA A 316 20.67 -16.64 1.93
CA ALA A 316 20.79 -15.62 2.99
C ALA A 316 22.14 -15.76 3.75
N ALA A 317 22.54 -16.99 4.08
CA ALA A 317 23.81 -17.26 4.74
C ALA A 317 25.02 -16.91 3.85
N LEU A 318 24.97 -17.23 2.56
CA LEU A 318 26.02 -16.87 1.60
C LEU A 318 26.15 -15.35 1.42
N ARG A 319 25.03 -14.65 1.30
CA ARG A 319 25.00 -13.17 1.22
C ARG A 319 25.59 -12.55 2.49
N ALA A 320 25.15 -13.02 3.67
CA ALA A 320 25.63 -12.51 4.95
C ALA A 320 27.15 -12.66 5.12
N ASN A 321 27.72 -13.78 4.68
CA ASN A 321 29.14 -14.05 4.83
C ASN A 321 30.02 -13.39 3.77
N HIS A 322 29.53 -13.19 2.54
CA HIS A 322 30.34 -12.74 1.40
C HIS A 322 30.06 -11.32 0.94
N LEU A 323 28.92 -10.75 1.23
CA LEU A 323 28.51 -9.40 0.79
C LEU A 323 28.35 -8.39 1.93
N TYR A 324 28.10 -8.85 3.15
CA TYR A 324 27.86 -7.98 4.29
C TYR A 324 28.98 -8.11 5.31
N HIS A 325 29.76 -7.06 5.46
CA HIS A 325 30.97 -7.02 6.28
C HIS A 325 30.76 -6.16 7.52
N ARG A 326 31.25 -6.67 8.66
CA ARG A 326 31.27 -5.95 9.93
C ARG A 326 32.07 -4.66 9.81
N ASP A 327 31.64 -3.62 10.52
CA ASP A 327 32.22 -2.28 10.55
C ASP A 327 32.14 -1.51 9.21
N GLN A 328 31.51 -2.09 8.19
CA GLN A 328 31.23 -1.46 6.91
C GLN A 328 29.72 -1.35 6.67
N HIS A 329 28.98 -2.44 6.70
CA HIS A 329 27.55 -2.51 6.46
C HIS A 329 26.73 -2.58 7.75
N TYR A 330 27.34 -3.03 8.85
CA TYR A 330 26.74 -3.13 10.17
C TYR A 330 27.80 -3.14 11.26
N VAL A 331 27.36 -2.85 12.48
CA VAL A 331 28.16 -2.99 13.71
C VAL A 331 27.42 -3.88 14.70
N VAL A 332 28.19 -4.51 15.61
CA VAL A 332 27.61 -5.28 16.72
C VAL A 332 27.63 -4.39 17.96
N GLN A 333 26.44 -4.04 18.46
CA GLN A 333 26.28 -3.17 19.64
C GLN A 333 25.34 -3.82 20.64
N ASN A 334 25.76 -3.95 21.90
CA ASN A 334 24.96 -4.57 22.97
C ASN A 334 24.40 -5.98 22.67
N GLY A 335 25.11 -6.75 21.83
CA GLY A 335 24.67 -8.08 21.39
C GLY A 335 23.62 -8.08 20.26
N GLU A 336 23.42 -6.94 19.61
CA GLU A 336 22.52 -6.78 18.47
C GLU A 336 23.27 -6.28 17.23
N ILE A 337 22.74 -6.62 16.05
CA ILE A 337 23.22 -6.12 14.77
C ILE A 337 22.55 -4.78 14.48
N VAL A 338 23.34 -3.72 14.29
CA VAL A 338 22.88 -2.38 13.92
C VAL A 338 23.39 -2.04 12.53
N ILE A 339 22.47 -1.74 11.61
CA ILE A 339 22.80 -1.43 10.21
C ILE A 339 23.50 -0.08 10.13
N VAL A 340 24.50 0.01 9.26
CA VAL A 340 25.16 1.27 8.85
C VAL A 340 24.63 1.67 7.48
N ASP A 341 24.15 2.89 7.36
CA ASP A 341 23.70 3.45 6.09
C ASP A 341 24.92 3.66 5.17
N GLU A 342 24.90 3.08 3.99
CA GLU A 342 26.03 3.11 3.05
C GLU A 342 26.36 4.51 2.54
N PHE A 343 25.38 5.42 2.50
CA PHE A 343 25.55 6.76 1.97
C PHE A 343 25.96 7.76 3.04
N THR A 344 25.40 7.64 4.22
CA THR A 344 25.60 8.61 5.32
C THR A 344 26.56 8.14 6.41
N GLY A 345 26.85 6.83 6.46
CA GLY A 345 27.64 6.22 7.55
C GLY A 345 26.95 6.24 8.92
N ARG A 346 25.66 6.61 8.97
CA ARG A 346 24.87 6.68 10.22
C ARG A 346 24.39 5.32 10.65
N LEU A 347 24.34 5.10 11.97
CA LEU A 347 23.76 3.91 12.57
C LEU A 347 22.23 3.98 12.52
N MET A 348 21.63 2.95 11.95
CA MET A 348 20.17 2.82 11.80
C MET A 348 19.62 1.85 12.84
N SER A 349 19.50 2.32 14.09
CA SER A 349 18.94 1.50 15.19
C SER A 349 17.46 1.18 14.91
N GLY A 350 17.09 -0.09 15.15
CA GLY A 350 15.72 -0.58 14.96
C GLY A 350 15.38 -0.99 13.52
N ARG A 351 16.23 -0.71 12.53
CA ARG A 351 16.08 -1.26 11.18
C ARG A 351 16.69 -2.66 11.07
N ARG A 352 16.04 -3.50 10.28
CA ARG A 352 16.48 -4.88 9.99
C ARG A 352 16.44 -5.12 8.48
N TRP A 353 17.39 -5.90 7.95
CA TRP A 353 17.29 -6.39 6.58
C TRP A 353 16.17 -7.41 6.46
N SER A 354 15.52 -7.44 5.33
CA SER A 354 14.47 -8.38 4.97
C SER A 354 15.01 -9.74 4.54
N ASP A 355 14.09 -10.66 4.28
CA ASP A 355 14.36 -11.94 3.62
C ASP A 355 15.38 -12.84 4.35
N GLY A 356 15.32 -12.87 5.68
CA GLY A 356 16.18 -13.69 6.50
C GLY A 356 17.66 -13.25 6.54
N LEU A 357 18.03 -12.18 5.81
CA LEU A 357 19.41 -11.72 5.78
C LEU A 357 19.89 -11.23 7.14
N HIS A 358 19.06 -10.51 7.88
CA HIS A 358 19.42 -10.01 9.21
C HIS A 358 19.70 -11.16 10.17
N GLN A 359 18.86 -12.18 10.17
CA GLN A 359 19.03 -13.40 10.95
C GLN A 359 20.27 -14.20 10.53
N ALA A 360 20.56 -14.23 9.23
CA ALA A 360 21.78 -14.85 8.73
C ALA A 360 23.06 -14.10 9.19
N VAL A 361 23.00 -12.77 9.27
CA VAL A 361 24.09 -11.96 9.84
C VAL A 361 24.19 -12.18 11.36
N GLU A 362 23.08 -12.28 12.08
CA GLU A 362 23.06 -12.63 13.50
C GLU A 362 23.69 -14.01 13.74
N ALA A 363 23.39 -15.00 12.91
CA ALA A 363 24.01 -16.32 12.95
C ALA A 363 25.51 -16.27 12.65
N LYS A 364 25.93 -15.47 11.66
CA LYS A 364 27.32 -15.24 11.32
C LYS A 364 28.13 -14.67 12.48
N GLU A 365 27.59 -13.67 13.18
CA GLU A 365 28.27 -13.00 14.30
C GLU A 365 28.10 -13.72 15.64
N GLY A 366 27.30 -14.79 15.69
CA GLY A 366 27.04 -15.56 16.91
C GLY A 366 26.24 -14.81 17.97
N VAL A 367 25.51 -13.78 17.59
CA VAL A 367 24.56 -13.07 18.47
C VAL A 367 23.22 -13.80 18.52
N GLN A 368 22.36 -13.44 19.46
CA GLN A 368 21.04 -14.06 19.57
C GLN A 368 20.22 -13.78 18.29
N ILE A 369 19.79 -14.84 17.61
CA ILE A 369 18.92 -14.74 16.44
C ILE A 369 17.52 -14.39 16.93
N GLN A 370 17.01 -13.27 16.45
CA GLN A 370 15.62 -12.86 16.76
C GLN A 370 14.66 -13.53 15.79
N ALA A 371 13.44 -13.80 16.26
CA ALA A 371 12.42 -14.45 15.46
C ALA A 371 12.15 -13.67 14.15
N GLU A 372 11.94 -14.40 13.08
CA GLU A 372 11.59 -13.89 11.77
C GLU A 372 10.13 -13.42 11.77
N ASN A 373 9.83 -12.34 11.09
CA ASN A 373 8.46 -11.94 10.88
C ASN A 373 7.93 -12.61 9.60
N GLN A 374 6.84 -13.35 9.73
CA GLN A 374 6.12 -13.93 8.61
C GLN A 374 5.05 -12.98 8.09
N THR A 375 4.89 -12.90 6.78
CA THR A 375 3.77 -12.17 6.17
C THR A 375 2.45 -12.87 6.48
N LEU A 376 1.57 -12.18 7.18
CA LEU A 376 0.23 -12.66 7.52
C LEU A 376 -0.77 -12.37 6.41
N ALA A 377 -0.69 -11.17 5.86
CA ALA A 377 -1.52 -10.73 4.75
C ALA A 377 -0.80 -9.63 3.96
N SER A 378 -1.05 -9.55 2.67
CA SER A 378 -0.52 -8.50 1.82
C SER A 378 -1.46 -8.20 0.67
N ILE A 379 -1.46 -6.97 0.18
CA ILE A 379 -2.15 -6.56 -1.04
C ILE A 379 -1.47 -5.34 -1.64
N THR A 380 -1.41 -5.26 -2.96
CA THR A 380 -0.96 -4.04 -3.64
C THR A 380 -2.09 -3.01 -3.71
N PHE A 381 -1.76 -1.73 -3.77
CA PHE A 381 -2.76 -0.68 -3.98
C PHE A 381 -3.54 -0.90 -5.28
N GLN A 382 -2.85 -1.33 -6.34
CA GLN A 382 -3.49 -1.64 -7.62
C GLN A 382 -4.62 -2.66 -7.44
N ASN A 383 -4.34 -3.76 -6.77
CA ASN A 383 -5.32 -4.82 -6.56
C ASN A 383 -6.39 -4.44 -5.54
N TYR A 384 -6.03 -3.66 -4.51
CA TYR A 384 -7.01 -3.17 -3.54
C TYR A 384 -8.04 -2.24 -4.18
N PHE A 385 -7.61 -1.21 -4.90
CA PHE A 385 -8.53 -0.24 -5.50
C PHE A 385 -9.37 -0.82 -6.65
N ARG A 386 -8.90 -1.90 -7.29
CA ARG A 386 -9.70 -2.66 -8.27
C ARG A 386 -10.89 -3.41 -7.64
N LEU A 387 -10.94 -3.55 -6.33
CA LEU A 387 -12.06 -4.20 -5.63
C LEU A 387 -13.31 -3.32 -5.55
N TYR A 388 -13.18 -2.02 -5.68
CA TYR A 388 -14.32 -1.13 -5.67
C TYR A 388 -15.20 -1.30 -6.91
N ASN A 389 -16.51 -1.28 -6.73
CA ASN A 389 -17.46 -1.32 -7.85
C ASN A 389 -17.27 -0.13 -8.80
N LYS A 390 -16.95 1.04 -8.23
CA LYS A 390 -16.65 2.25 -8.97
C LYS A 390 -15.45 2.97 -8.32
N LEU A 391 -14.48 3.32 -9.13
CA LEU A 391 -13.28 4.06 -8.72
C LEU A 391 -13.19 5.35 -9.52
N SER A 392 -12.81 6.43 -8.89
CA SER A 392 -12.44 7.68 -9.52
C SER A 392 -11.31 8.35 -8.76
N GLY A 393 -10.70 9.34 -9.35
CA GLY A 393 -9.60 10.06 -8.71
C GLY A 393 -9.49 11.48 -9.19
N MET A 394 -8.83 12.30 -8.41
CA MET A 394 -8.58 13.70 -8.75
C MET A 394 -7.12 14.08 -8.42
N THR A 395 -6.54 14.87 -9.29
CA THR A 395 -5.19 15.42 -9.12
C THR A 395 -5.00 16.62 -10.03
N GLY A 396 -3.95 17.40 -9.83
CA GLY A 396 -3.54 18.47 -10.74
C GLY A 396 -2.65 18.03 -11.90
N THR A 397 -2.25 16.77 -11.96
CA THR A 397 -1.14 16.27 -12.81
C THR A 397 -1.29 14.82 -13.25
N ALA A 398 -2.40 14.44 -13.86
CA ALA A 398 -2.66 13.07 -14.31
C ALA A 398 -2.29 12.79 -15.78
N ASP A 399 -2.33 13.81 -16.64
CA ASP A 399 -2.20 13.65 -18.09
C ASP A 399 -0.87 12.98 -18.52
N THR A 400 0.20 13.24 -17.79
CA THR A 400 1.51 12.62 -18.05
C THR A 400 1.51 11.11 -17.85
N GLU A 401 0.65 10.59 -16.97
CA GLU A 401 0.51 9.17 -16.60
C GLU A 401 -0.83 8.58 -17.08
N ALA A 402 -1.53 9.25 -17.98
CA ALA A 402 -2.87 8.84 -18.47
C ALA A 402 -2.88 7.42 -19.02
N TYR A 403 -1.80 7.00 -19.68
CA TYR A 403 -1.65 5.64 -20.20
C TYR A 403 -1.62 4.60 -19.08
N GLU A 404 -0.87 4.84 -18.01
CA GLU A 404 -0.79 3.93 -16.87
C GLU A 404 -2.13 3.82 -16.13
N PHE A 405 -2.82 4.93 -15.91
CA PHE A 405 -4.15 4.93 -15.32
C PHE A 405 -5.15 4.11 -16.14
N GLN A 406 -5.10 4.24 -17.46
CA GLN A 406 -5.98 3.48 -18.33
C GLN A 406 -5.62 1.99 -18.37
N GLU A 407 -4.34 1.65 -18.47
CA GLU A 407 -3.91 0.25 -18.63
C GLU A 407 -4.06 -0.55 -17.33
N ILE A 408 -3.69 0.03 -16.19
CA ILE A 408 -3.69 -0.67 -14.91
C ILE A 408 -5.05 -0.61 -14.21
N TYR A 409 -5.70 0.56 -14.20
CA TYR A 409 -6.91 0.79 -13.41
C TYR A 409 -8.17 0.95 -14.27
N GLY A 410 -8.05 1.02 -15.59
CA GLY A 410 -9.18 1.30 -16.48
C GLY A 410 -9.75 2.70 -16.35
N LEU A 411 -8.97 3.65 -15.78
CA LEU A 411 -9.39 5.01 -15.50
C LEU A 411 -9.00 5.96 -16.64
N GLU A 412 -10.00 6.54 -17.30
CA GLU A 412 -9.80 7.59 -18.30
C GLU A 412 -9.52 8.93 -17.60
N THR A 413 -8.50 9.65 -18.07
CA THR A 413 -8.17 10.98 -17.55
C THR A 413 -8.93 12.05 -18.32
N VAL A 414 -9.65 12.92 -17.62
CA VAL A 414 -10.34 14.09 -18.17
C VAL A 414 -9.61 15.34 -17.70
N VAL A 415 -9.01 16.05 -18.64
CA VAL A 415 -8.34 17.33 -18.37
C VAL A 415 -9.37 18.45 -18.38
N ILE A 416 -9.59 19.05 -17.22
CA ILE A 416 -10.60 20.09 -17.01
C ILE A 416 -9.93 21.46 -17.10
N PRO A 417 -10.45 22.39 -17.91
CA PRO A 417 -9.87 23.72 -18.02
C PRO A 417 -10.00 24.48 -16.69
N PRO A 418 -9.04 25.35 -16.36
CA PRO A 418 -9.11 26.16 -15.15
C PRO A 418 -10.28 27.16 -15.22
N ASN A 419 -10.81 27.55 -14.05
CA ASN A 419 -11.88 28.54 -13.96
C ASN A 419 -11.44 29.90 -14.53
N ARG A 420 -10.18 30.29 -14.26
CA ARG A 420 -9.56 31.48 -14.83
C ARG A 420 -8.28 31.12 -15.55
N PRO A 421 -7.94 31.76 -16.68
CA PRO A 421 -6.68 31.51 -17.39
C PRO A 421 -5.49 31.75 -16.46
N SER A 422 -4.49 30.88 -16.54
CA SER A 422 -3.25 31.03 -15.77
C SER A 422 -2.44 32.21 -16.28
N LYS A 423 -1.94 33.04 -15.35
CA LYS A 423 -1.03 34.17 -15.62
C LYS A 423 0.39 33.86 -15.12
N ARG A 424 0.68 32.62 -14.74
CA ARG A 424 2.01 32.22 -14.28
C ARG A 424 3.00 32.24 -15.45
N ASP A 425 4.17 32.81 -15.20
CA ASP A 425 5.32 32.83 -16.10
C ASP A 425 6.29 31.68 -15.75
N ASP A 426 6.27 30.62 -16.53
CA ASP A 426 7.19 29.50 -16.38
C ASP A 426 8.44 29.75 -17.24
N GLN A 427 9.50 30.25 -16.57
CA GLN A 427 10.75 30.63 -17.20
C GLN A 427 11.59 29.40 -17.59
N LEU A 428 12.49 29.57 -18.56
CA LEU A 428 13.41 28.52 -18.99
C LEU A 428 14.36 28.12 -17.87
N ASP A 429 14.74 26.84 -17.88
CA ASP A 429 15.72 26.29 -16.96
C ASP A 429 17.09 26.97 -17.15
N ARG A 430 17.80 27.19 -16.05
CA ARG A 430 19.19 27.65 -16.04
C ARG A 430 20.09 26.49 -15.66
N VAL A 431 20.97 26.08 -16.58
CA VAL A 431 21.90 24.95 -16.39
C VAL A 431 23.32 25.48 -16.20
N TYR A 432 23.90 25.19 -15.05
CA TYR A 432 25.26 25.56 -14.65
C TYR A 432 26.20 24.37 -14.76
N LYS A 433 27.51 24.61 -14.81
CA LYS A 433 28.51 23.55 -14.85
C LYS A 433 28.59 22.79 -13.54
N THR A 434 28.54 23.49 -12.42
CA THR A 434 28.74 22.94 -11.08
C THR A 434 27.55 23.22 -10.16
N THR A 435 27.39 22.36 -9.15
CA THR A 435 26.39 22.52 -8.08
C THR A 435 26.56 23.82 -7.30
N ARG A 436 27.82 24.26 -7.08
CA ARG A 436 28.11 25.53 -6.39
C ARG A 436 27.55 26.73 -7.14
N GLU A 437 27.84 26.83 -8.44
CA GLU A 437 27.33 27.93 -9.29
C GLU A 437 25.80 27.95 -9.30
N LYS A 438 25.15 26.79 -9.37
CA LYS A 438 23.70 26.63 -9.29
C LYS A 438 23.12 27.25 -8.00
N TYR A 439 23.67 26.88 -6.85
CA TYR A 439 23.19 27.39 -5.57
C TYR A 439 23.46 28.89 -5.39
N GLU A 440 24.62 29.38 -5.83
CA GLU A 440 24.94 30.82 -5.81
C GLU A 440 23.91 31.63 -6.63
N ALA A 441 23.53 31.13 -7.79
CA ALA A 441 22.52 31.75 -8.65
C ALA A 441 21.10 31.67 -8.06
N ALA A 442 20.74 30.54 -7.47
CA ALA A 442 19.44 30.37 -6.83
C ALA A 442 19.28 31.30 -5.63
N ILE A 443 20.32 31.44 -4.79
CA ILE A 443 20.30 32.33 -3.63
C ILE A 443 20.24 33.79 -4.06
N ALA A 444 20.90 34.17 -5.16
CA ALA A 444 20.81 35.52 -5.70
C ALA A 444 19.37 35.89 -6.13
N ASP A 445 18.66 34.97 -6.78
CA ASP A 445 17.23 35.11 -7.15
C ASP A 445 16.34 35.21 -5.89
N ILE A 446 16.57 34.35 -4.89
CA ILE A 446 15.86 34.38 -3.61
C ILE A 446 16.03 35.74 -2.91
N ARG A 447 17.26 36.22 -2.85
CA ARG A 447 17.57 37.55 -2.25
C ARG A 447 16.87 38.70 -2.97
N GLU A 448 16.94 38.71 -4.28
CA GLU A 448 16.27 39.76 -5.10
C GLU A 448 14.75 39.75 -4.86
N CYS A 449 14.13 38.56 -4.80
CA CYS A 449 12.70 38.46 -4.51
C CYS A 449 12.38 38.95 -3.09
N HIS A 450 13.18 38.55 -2.10
CA HIS A 450 12.99 38.97 -0.71
C HIS A 450 13.09 40.50 -0.55
N GLU A 451 14.09 41.12 -1.19
CA GLU A 451 14.29 42.58 -1.16
C GLU A 451 13.12 43.32 -1.82
N ARG A 452 12.50 42.75 -2.87
CA ARG A 452 11.27 43.28 -3.46
C ARG A 452 10.03 43.03 -2.61
N GLY A 453 10.12 42.18 -1.60
CA GLY A 453 8.98 41.75 -0.80
C GLY A 453 8.13 40.63 -1.45
N GLN A 454 8.61 39.99 -2.51
CA GLN A 454 7.92 38.85 -3.17
C GLN A 454 8.14 37.55 -2.39
N PRO A 455 7.10 36.81 -2.05
CA PRO A 455 7.26 35.52 -1.38
C PRO A 455 7.87 34.50 -2.33
N VAL A 456 8.74 33.63 -1.79
CA VAL A 456 9.47 32.59 -2.52
C VAL A 456 9.23 31.23 -1.87
N LEU A 457 8.89 30.25 -2.70
CA LEU A 457 8.91 28.84 -2.34
C LEU A 457 10.07 28.16 -3.06
N VAL A 458 11.01 27.62 -2.28
CA VAL A 458 12.18 26.89 -2.78
C VAL A 458 11.88 25.42 -2.72
N GLY A 459 11.77 24.77 -3.89
CA GLY A 459 11.53 23.34 -4.03
C GLY A 459 12.84 22.56 -4.13
N THR A 460 12.96 21.48 -3.35
CA THR A 460 14.09 20.56 -3.37
C THR A 460 13.63 19.11 -3.58
N THR A 461 14.53 18.26 -4.05
CA THR A 461 14.23 16.83 -4.32
C THR A 461 14.44 15.95 -3.11
N SER A 462 15.26 16.37 -2.15
CA SER A 462 15.59 15.60 -0.96
C SER A 462 15.72 16.48 0.29
N ILE A 463 15.70 15.86 1.46
CA ILE A 463 15.90 16.51 2.75
C ILE A 463 17.32 17.10 2.82
N GLU A 464 18.33 16.36 2.34
CA GLU A 464 19.72 16.80 2.33
C GLU A 464 19.88 18.10 1.52
N ASN A 465 19.27 18.20 0.35
CA ASN A 465 19.29 19.41 -0.47
C ASN A 465 18.56 20.57 0.22
N SER A 466 17.51 20.30 0.99
CA SER A 466 16.84 21.31 1.81
C SER A 466 17.76 21.83 2.93
N GLU A 467 18.51 20.96 3.59
CA GLU A 467 19.47 21.32 4.63
C GLU A 467 20.64 22.17 4.07
N ILE A 468 21.12 21.85 2.86
CA ILE A 468 22.16 22.66 2.19
C ILE A 468 21.67 24.09 1.95
N ILE A 469 20.46 24.26 1.43
CA ILE A 469 19.89 25.58 1.17
C ILE A 469 19.62 26.33 2.47
N ASP A 470 19.11 25.65 3.50
CA ASP A 470 18.94 26.21 4.84
C ASP A 470 20.23 26.78 5.39
N GLN A 471 21.32 26.04 5.32
CA GLN A 471 22.64 26.52 5.74
C GLN A 471 23.13 27.72 4.93
N LEU A 472 22.96 27.68 3.60
CA LEU A 472 23.38 28.77 2.73
C LEU A 472 22.56 30.05 2.97
N LEU A 473 21.25 29.96 3.16
CA LEU A 473 20.40 31.09 3.49
C LEU A 473 20.71 31.66 4.89
N THR A 474 21.03 30.81 5.85
CA THR A 474 21.47 31.21 7.19
C THR A 474 22.79 31.97 7.12
N GLN A 475 23.78 31.48 6.35
CA GLN A 475 25.07 32.17 6.16
C GLN A 475 24.92 33.55 5.53
N VAL A 476 23.96 33.73 4.66
CA VAL A 476 23.64 35.00 3.98
C VAL A 476 22.77 35.90 4.85
N GLY A 477 22.22 35.43 5.95
CA GLY A 477 21.38 36.15 6.89
C GLY A 477 19.95 36.42 6.40
N LEU A 478 19.42 35.59 5.50
CA LEU A 478 18.04 35.68 5.04
C LEU A 478 17.09 34.84 5.92
N PRO A 479 16.06 35.47 6.53
CA PRO A 479 15.10 34.73 7.34
C PRO A 479 14.25 33.81 6.46
N HIS A 480 14.08 32.57 6.87
CA HIS A 480 13.36 31.55 6.12
C HIS A 480 12.76 30.49 7.04
N GLN A 481 11.84 29.70 6.49
CA GLN A 481 11.24 28.52 7.13
C GLN A 481 11.54 27.27 6.33
N VAL A 482 11.70 26.13 7.01
CA VAL A 482 11.97 24.82 6.38
C VAL A 482 10.85 23.85 6.70
N LEU A 483 10.33 23.20 5.66
CA LEU A 483 9.34 22.11 5.72
C LEU A 483 10.01 20.80 5.36
N ASN A 484 9.92 19.81 6.23
CA ASN A 484 10.61 18.51 6.04
C ASN A 484 9.73 17.26 6.19
N ALA A 485 8.41 17.40 6.06
CA ALA A 485 7.42 16.31 6.02
C ALA A 485 7.38 15.38 7.26
N LYS A 486 7.87 15.82 8.41
CA LYS A 486 7.88 15.01 9.64
C LYS A 486 6.74 15.32 10.62
N GLN A 487 6.10 16.48 10.51
CA GLN A 487 5.06 16.95 11.43
C GLN A 487 3.98 17.73 10.69
N HIS A 488 3.04 17.03 10.07
CA HIS A 488 2.02 17.61 9.18
C HIS A 488 1.23 18.78 9.78
N ALA A 489 0.88 18.74 11.06
CA ALA A 489 0.13 19.82 11.69
C ALA A 489 0.94 21.14 11.81
N ARG A 490 2.23 21.04 12.19
CA ARG A 490 3.12 22.20 12.26
C ARG A 490 3.45 22.76 10.86
N GLU A 491 3.56 21.88 9.90
CA GLU A 491 3.82 22.23 8.51
C GLU A 491 2.66 23.02 7.90
N ALA A 492 1.42 22.66 8.23
CA ALA A 492 0.24 23.42 7.82
C ALA A 492 0.29 24.87 8.29
N ASP A 493 0.81 25.15 9.49
CA ASP A 493 0.98 26.52 10.00
C ASP A 493 2.06 27.30 9.22
N ILE A 494 3.16 26.63 8.86
CA ILE A 494 4.22 27.25 8.05
C ILE A 494 3.71 27.53 6.63
N VAL A 495 2.98 26.60 6.03
CA VAL A 495 2.38 26.78 4.70
C VAL A 495 1.37 27.90 4.69
N ALA A 496 0.58 28.06 5.75
CA ALA A 496 -0.35 29.16 5.91
C ALA A 496 0.34 30.54 5.84
N GLN A 497 1.60 30.65 6.25
CA GLN A 497 2.37 31.87 6.22
C GLN A 497 3.23 32.03 4.95
N ALA A 498 3.40 30.98 4.15
CA ALA A 498 4.31 30.98 3.00
C ALA A 498 3.99 32.01 1.92
N GLY A 499 2.74 32.42 1.82
CA GLY A 499 2.28 33.45 0.87
C GLY A 499 2.40 34.90 1.36
N ARG A 500 2.91 35.16 2.56
CA ARG A 500 3.09 36.50 3.09
C ARG A 500 4.22 37.24 2.39
N GLN A 501 4.14 38.55 2.40
CA GLN A 501 5.14 39.43 1.78
C GLN A 501 6.56 39.08 2.28
N GLY A 502 7.50 38.86 1.34
CA GLY A 502 8.90 38.62 1.61
C GLY A 502 9.24 37.30 2.30
N MET A 503 8.28 36.41 2.48
CA MET A 503 8.52 35.11 3.13
C MET A 503 9.32 34.21 2.21
N ILE A 504 10.32 33.53 2.78
CA ILE A 504 11.09 32.48 2.11
C ILE A 504 10.77 31.15 2.78
N THR A 505 10.28 30.17 2.01
CA THR A 505 9.94 28.83 2.49
C THR A 505 10.70 27.80 1.68
N ILE A 506 11.46 26.93 2.34
CA ILE A 506 12.14 25.79 1.72
C ILE A 506 11.27 24.57 1.97
N ALA A 507 10.97 23.79 0.94
CA ALA A 507 10.15 22.60 1.06
C ALA A 507 10.64 21.49 0.13
N THR A 508 10.61 20.26 0.59
CA THR A 508 10.56 19.12 -0.32
C THR A 508 9.19 19.08 -1.00
N ASN A 509 9.11 18.49 -2.18
CA ASN A 509 7.86 18.47 -2.95
C ASN A 509 6.68 17.90 -2.14
N MET A 510 6.94 16.90 -1.32
CA MET A 510 5.91 16.21 -0.54
C MET A 510 5.40 17.02 0.66
N ALA A 511 6.25 17.83 1.28
CA ALA A 511 5.90 18.58 2.48
C ALA A 511 4.78 19.62 2.29
N VAL A 512 4.49 20.03 1.07
CA VAL A 512 3.47 21.06 0.75
C VAL A 512 2.21 20.46 0.12
N ARG A 513 2.15 19.13 -0.01
CA ARG A 513 1.06 18.46 -0.74
C ARG A 513 -0.27 18.55 0.01
N GLY A 514 -1.35 18.72 -0.72
CA GLY A 514 -2.70 18.79 -0.16
C GLY A 514 -3.06 20.08 0.59
N THR A 515 -2.13 21.04 0.70
CA THR A 515 -2.36 22.35 1.32
C THR A 515 -2.18 23.49 0.32
N ASP A 516 -2.96 24.54 0.47
CA ASP A 516 -2.94 25.69 -0.43
C ASP A 516 -2.12 26.83 0.15
N ILE A 517 -1.24 27.43 -0.68
CA ILE A 517 -0.53 28.66 -0.36
C ILE A 517 -1.39 29.83 -0.83
N VAL A 518 -1.88 30.61 0.12
CA VAL A 518 -2.70 31.79 -0.14
C VAL A 518 -1.83 33.04 -0.14
N LEU A 519 -1.90 33.83 -1.19
CA LEU A 519 -1.16 35.10 -1.25
C LEU A 519 -1.65 36.07 -0.15
N GLY A 520 -0.70 36.64 0.60
CA GLY A 520 -0.98 37.44 1.77
C GLY A 520 -1.08 36.64 3.08
N GLY A 521 -0.99 35.33 3.02
CA GLY A 521 -1.16 34.38 4.14
C GLY A 521 -2.58 33.87 4.27
N ASN A 522 -2.73 32.72 4.95
CA ASN A 522 -4.05 32.14 5.24
C ASN A 522 -4.48 32.55 6.66
N ILE A 523 -5.58 33.27 6.77
CA ILE A 523 -6.12 33.81 8.03
C ILE A 523 -7.25 32.96 8.63
N GLU A 524 -7.68 31.87 7.98
CA GLU A 524 -8.85 31.09 8.42
C GLU A 524 -8.67 30.49 9.82
N LYS A 525 -7.46 30.13 10.19
CA LYS A 525 -7.14 29.65 11.55
C LYS A 525 -7.29 30.75 12.59
N ASP A 526 -6.87 31.96 12.27
CA ASP A 526 -7.00 33.13 13.14
C ASP A 526 -8.48 33.54 13.27
N VAL A 527 -9.23 33.45 12.18
CA VAL A 527 -10.68 33.69 12.18
C VAL A 527 -11.40 32.66 13.07
N ALA A 528 -11.07 31.38 12.91
CA ALA A 528 -11.65 30.30 13.73
C ALA A 528 -11.30 30.46 15.22
N ALA A 529 -10.09 30.89 15.54
CA ALA A 529 -9.69 31.18 16.91
C ALA A 529 -10.52 32.34 17.53
N ILE A 530 -10.81 33.39 16.77
CA ILE A 530 -11.68 34.50 17.22
C ILE A 530 -13.13 34.01 17.38
N GLU A 531 -13.64 33.20 16.46
CA GLU A 531 -15.00 32.66 16.54
C GLU A 531 -15.19 31.75 17.75
N SER A 532 -14.17 30.97 18.12
CA SER A 532 -14.20 30.04 19.25
C SER A 532 -13.88 30.69 20.60
N ASP A 533 -13.47 31.95 20.64
CA ASP A 533 -13.13 32.63 21.90
C ASP A 533 -14.40 33.01 22.66
N GLU A 534 -14.73 32.24 23.70
CA GLU A 534 -15.89 32.47 24.55
C GLU A 534 -15.79 33.74 25.40
N SER A 535 -14.60 34.34 25.50
CA SER A 535 -14.39 35.58 26.29
C SER A 535 -14.86 36.84 25.55
N LEU A 536 -15.14 36.74 24.25
CA LEU A 536 -15.54 37.85 23.39
C LEU A 536 -17.04 37.81 23.08
N ASP A 537 -17.66 39.01 23.10
CA ASP A 537 -19.02 39.15 22.62
C ASP A 537 -19.10 39.11 21.10
N GLU A 538 -20.27 38.75 20.56
CA GLU A 538 -20.47 38.56 19.12
C GLU A 538 -20.14 39.81 18.28
N GLY A 539 -20.43 40.99 18.77
CA GLY A 539 -20.10 42.25 18.10
C GLY A 539 -18.60 42.48 18.00
N THR A 540 -17.86 42.18 19.07
CA THR A 540 -16.41 42.25 19.08
C THR A 540 -15.76 41.22 18.17
N LYS A 541 -16.27 39.98 18.16
CA LYS A 541 -15.83 38.92 17.22
C LYS A 541 -15.96 39.38 15.77
N GLN A 542 -17.15 39.84 15.37
CA GLN A 542 -17.41 40.32 14.02
C GLN A 542 -16.53 41.50 13.62
N SER A 543 -16.31 42.43 14.55
CA SER A 543 -15.42 43.58 14.30
C SER A 543 -13.97 43.15 14.09
N ARG A 544 -13.44 42.26 14.92
CA ARG A 544 -12.06 41.74 14.77
C ARG A 544 -11.88 40.94 13.49
N ILE A 545 -12.84 40.09 13.14
CA ILE A 545 -12.81 39.32 11.91
C ILE A 545 -12.84 40.24 10.69
N ALA A 546 -13.68 41.28 10.70
CA ALA A 546 -13.74 42.26 9.62
C ALA A 546 -12.43 43.03 9.46
N GLN A 547 -11.79 43.42 10.57
CA GLN A 547 -10.48 44.09 10.53
C GLN A 547 -9.40 43.14 9.97
N LEU A 548 -9.37 41.89 10.43
CA LEU A 548 -8.43 40.91 9.96
C LEU A 548 -8.55 40.65 8.47
N ARG A 549 -9.76 40.51 7.97
CA ARG A 549 -10.05 40.35 6.54
C ARG A 549 -9.69 41.57 5.70
N ALA A 550 -9.93 42.75 6.21
CA ALA A 550 -9.54 43.98 5.53
C ALA A 550 -8.01 44.15 5.43
N GLN A 551 -7.28 43.81 6.50
CA GLN A 551 -5.81 43.80 6.50
C GLN A 551 -5.27 42.73 5.52
N TRP A 552 -5.82 41.53 5.57
CA TRP A 552 -5.45 40.46 4.64
C TRP A 552 -5.68 40.86 3.18
N GLN A 553 -6.79 41.53 2.88
CA GLN A 553 -7.08 41.99 1.51
C GLN A 553 -6.01 42.98 1.01
N GLN A 554 -5.55 43.88 1.86
CA GLN A 554 -4.47 44.80 1.50
C GLN A 554 -3.16 44.07 1.26
N ASP A 555 -2.80 43.09 2.11
CA ASP A 555 -1.58 42.32 1.99
C ASP A 555 -1.63 41.40 0.76
N HIS A 556 -2.78 40.82 0.47
CA HIS A 556 -3.03 40.02 -0.73
C HIS A 556 -2.80 40.85 -2.02
N GLU A 557 -3.37 42.04 -2.10
CA GLU A 557 -3.20 42.90 -3.28
C GLU A 557 -1.75 43.39 -3.44
N LYS A 558 -1.04 43.64 -2.35
CA LYS A 558 0.39 44.00 -2.39
C LYS A 558 1.23 42.87 -2.96
N VAL A 559 1.07 41.65 -2.44
CA VAL A 559 1.81 40.48 -2.93
C VAL A 559 1.49 40.19 -4.38
N LYS A 560 0.24 40.38 -4.77
CA LYS A 560 -0.22 40.24 -6.15
C LYS A 560 0.43 41.24 -7.09
N ALA A 561 0.54 42.51 -6.66
CA ALA A 561 1.22 43.54 -7.41
C ALA A 561 2.74 43.31 -7.56
N LEU A 562 3.36 42.61 -6.61
CA LEU A 562 4.77 42.18 -6.65
C LEU A 562 5.05 40.96 -7.55
N GLY A 563 4.02 40.40 -8.18
CA GLY A 563 4.15 39.24 -9.10
C GLY A 563 3.74 37.93 -8.50
N GLY A 564 3.12 37.93 -7.32
CA GLY A 564 2.64 36.71 -6.66
C GLY A 564 3.77 35.81 -6.13
N LEU A 565 3.51 34.54 -5.98
CA LEU A 565 4.47 33.56 -5.47
C LEU A 565 5.51 33.19 -6.53
N ARG A 566 6.80 33.30 -6.16
CA ARG A 566 7.94 32.83 -6.95
C ARG A 566 8.28 31.41 -6.57
N ILE A 567 8.36 30.50 -7.53
CA ILE A 567 8.86 29.15 -7.36
C ILE A 567 10.30 29.07 -7.85
N ILE A 568 11.20 28.62 -7.00
CA ILE A 568 12.59 28.33 -7.34
C ILE A 568 12.85 26.87 -7.04
N ALA A 569 13.15 26.08 -8.06
CA ALA A 569 13.50 24.69 -7.90
C ALA A 569 15.00 24.50 -8.15
N THR A 570 15.64 23.70 -7.33
CA THR A 570 17.09 23.47 -7.39
C THR A 570 17.50 22.25 -8.16
N GLU A 571 16.54 21.42 -8.54
CA GLU A 571 16.74 20.21 -9.36
C GLU A 571 15.44 19.88 -10.12
N ARG A 572 15.59 19.09 -11.19
CA ARG A 572 14.45 18.39 -11.81
C ARG A 572 14.21 17.07 -11.10
N HIS A 573 12.97 16.75 -10.88
CA HIS A 573 12.56 15.46 -10.36
C HIS A 573 12.64 14.37 -11.45
N GLU A 574 12.60 13.11 -11.07
CA GLU A 574 12.57 11.98 -12.00
C GLU A 574 11.31 11.97 -12.89
N SER A 575 10.22 12.55 -12.41
CA SER A 575 8.95 12.67 -13.13
C SER A 575 8.59 14.13 -13.39
N ARG A 576 8.19 14.42 -14.64
CA ARG A 576 7.66 15.73 -15.06
C ARG A 576 6.43 16.15 -14.27
N ARG A 577 5.67 15.18 -13.84
CA ARG A 577 4.47 15.35 -13.01
C ARG A 577 4.79 16.08 -11.71
N ILE A 578 5.85 15.66 -11.02
CA ILE A 578 6.28 16.25 -9.75
C ILE A 578 6.74 17.71 -9.97
N ASP A 579 7.46 17.97 -11.05
CA ASP A 579 7.84 19.35 -11.44
C ASP A 579 6.60 20.23 -11.67
N ASN A 580 5.59 19.68 -12.33
CA ASN A 580 4.33 20.39 -12.57
C ASN A 580 3.53 20.62 -11.28
N GLN A 581 3.57 19.70 -10.32
CA GLN A 581 2.97 19.92 -9.00
C GLN A 581 3.63 21.07 -8.26
N LEU A 582 4.95 21.14 -8.30
CA LEU A 582 5.70 22.24 -7.68
C LEU A 582 5.33 23.58 -8.33
N ARG A 583 5.36 23.67 -9.68
CA ARG A 583 4.92 24.88 -10.42
C ARG A 583 3.48 25.25 -10.09
N GLY A 584 2.61 24.26 -9.91
CA GLY A 584 1.19 24.45 -9.60
C GLY A 584 0.91 25.09 -8.23
N ARG A 585 1.91 25.27 -7.39
CA ARG A 585 1.78 26.02 -6.15
C ARG A 585 1.62 27.52 -6.38
N SER A 586 2.01 28.02 -7.54
CA SER A 586 1.95 29.42 -7.95
C SER A 586 0.96 29.63 -9.10
N GLY A 587 0.45 30.85 -9.24
CA GLY A 587 -0.43 31.26 -10.35
C GLY A 587 -1.83 30.63 -10.28
N ARG A 588 -2.42 30.55 -9.10
CA ARG A 588 -3.75 29.95 -8.87
C ARG A 588 -4.87 30.96 -9.11
N GLN A 589 -6.01 30.48 -9.59
CA GLN A 589 -7.23 31.28 -9.84
C GLN A 589 -6.97 32.58 -10.63
N GLY A 590 -6.02 32.52 -11.57
CA GLY A 590 -5.65 33.68 -12.40
C GLY A 590 -4.77 34.71 -11.71
N ASP A 591 -4.23 34.40 -10.53
CA ASP A 591 -3.22 35.26 -9.88
C ASP A 591 -1.88 35.19 -10.63
N PRO A 592 -1.07 36.24 -10.57
CA PRO A 592 0.28 36.20 -11.12
C PRO A 592 1.17 35.24 -10.32
N GLY A 593 2.23 34.79 -10.94
CA GLY A 593 3.22 33.93 -10.35
C GLY A 593 4.34 33.65 -11.33
N SER A 594 5.42 33.07 -10.87
CA SER A 594 6.53 32.68 -11.73
C SER A 594 7.26 31.47 -11.21
N SER A 595 7.91 30.73 -12.12
CA SER A 595 8.73 29.56 -11.76
C SER A 595 10.02 29.51 -12.55
N ARG A 596 11.08 29.00 -11.92
CA ARG A 596 12.36 28.73 -12.58
C ARG A 596 13.08 27.57 -11.92
N PHE A 597 13.72 26.74 -12.74
CA PHE A 597 14.59 25.64 -12.30
C PHE A 597 16.04 26.04 -12.48
N TYR A 598 16.83 25.85 -11.42
CA TYR A 598 18.28 26.02 -11.40
C TYR A 598 18.93 24.63 -11.35
N LEU A 599 19.66 24.29 -12.38
CA LEU A 599 20.20 22.95 -12.59
C LEU A 599 21.72 22.97 -12.71
N SER A 600 22.35 21.86 -12.41
CA SER A 600 23.77 21.66 -12.66
C SER A 600 24.02 20.35 -13.42
N LEU A 601 25.19 20.23 -14.07
CA LEU A 601 25.59 18.97 -14.71
C LEU A 601 25.88 17.86 -13.69
N ASP A 602 26.10 18.23 -12.42
CA ASP A 602 26.34 17.30 -11.31
C ASP A 602 25.05 16.70 -10.76
N ASP A 603 23.86 17.26 -11.10
CA ASP A 603 22.58 16.74 -10.64
C ASP A 603 22.36 15.31 -11.15
N ALA A 604 21.76 14.44 -10.33
CA ALA A 604 21.62 13.02 -10.59
C ALA A 604 20.98 12.70 -11.95
N LEU A 605 19.87 13.37 -12.27
CA LEU A 605 19.18 13.21 -13.55
C LEU A 605 20.06 13.63 -14.74
N MET A 606 20.79 14.75 -14.61
CA MET A 606 21.67 15.27 -15.65
C MET A 606 22.85 14.33 -15.90
N ARG A 607 23.44 13.83 -14.83
CA ARG A 607 24.60 12.93 -14.88
C ARG A 607 24.26 11.60 -15.57
N ILE A 608 23.08 11.04 -15.31
CA ILE A 608 22.70 9.73 -15.84
C ILE A 608 22.23 9.82 -17.31
N PHE A 609 21.51 10.87 -17.70
CA PHE A 609 20.76 10.88 -18.98
C PHE A 609 21.17 11.97 -19.97
N ALA A 610 21.78 13.05 -19.53
CA ALA A 610 22.05 14.23 -20.36
C ALA A 610 23.46 14.81 -20.20
N GLY A 611 24.20 14.42 -19.17
CA GLY A 611 25.45 15.06 -18.75
C GLY A 611 26.48 15.19 -19.88
N ASP A 612 26.78 14.11 -20.59
CA ASP A 612 27.85 14.09 -21.61
C ASP A 612 27.52 14.98 -22.82
N ARG A 613 26.28 14.98 -23.27
CA ARG A 613 25.84 15.80 -24.40
C ARG A 613 25.81 17.29 -24.08
N VAL A 614 25.26 17.62 -22.91
CA VAL A 614 25.18 19.01 -22.46
C VAL A 614 26.56 19.54 -22.11
N LYS A 615 27.41 18.71 -21.47
CA LYS A 615 28.82 19.02 -21.21
C LYS A 615 29.60 19.30 -22.49
N ALA A 616 29.43 18.46 -23.51
CA ALA A 616 30.05 18.64 -24.80
C ALA A 616 29.60 19.96 -25.51
N ILE A 617 28.35 20.36 -25.31
CA ILE A 617 27.82 21.64 -25.80
C ILE A 617 28.48 22.82 -25.03
N MET A 618 28.57 22.73 -23.68
CA MET A 618 29.19 23.76 -22.86
C MET A 618 30.67 23.95 -23.18
N ASP A 619 31.40 22.82 -23.33
CA ASP A 619 32.82 22.83 -23.68
C ASP A 619 33.06 23.43 -25.07
N ARG A 620 32.17 23.13 -26.04
CA ARG A 620 32.21 23.69 -27.39
C ARG A 620 31.96 25.19 -27.44
N LEU A 621 31.04 25.67 -26.55
CA LEU A 621 30.68 27.09 -26.42
C LEU A 621 31.73 27.89 -25.63
N LYS A 622 32.72 27.24 -25.00
CA LYS A 622 33.75 27.88 -24.12
C LYS A 622 33.13 28.85 -23.11
N MET A 623 32.04 28.39 -22.45
CA MET A 623 31.32 29.22 -21.50
C MET A 623 32.19 29.61 -20.31
N PRO A 624 32.20 30.88 -19.90
CA PRO A 624 32.83 31.33 -18.66
C PRO A 624 32.21 30.66 -17.43
N ASP A 625 32.97 30.58 -16.35
CA ASP A 625 32.47 30.10 -15.07
C ASP A 625 31.40 31.06 -14.52
N GLY A 626 30.32 30.54 -13.98
CA GLY A 626 29.18 31.30 -13.45
C GLY A 626 28.12 31.66 -14.48
N GLU A 627 28.32 31.38 -15.77
CA GLU A 627 27.28 31.56 -16.79
C GLU A 627 26.42 30.31 -16.96
N ALA A 628 25.11 30.52 -17.15
CA ALA A 628 24.14 29.46 -17.37
C ALA A 628 23.77 29.31 -18.83
N ILE A 629 23.43 28.08 -19.24
CA ILE A 629 22.70 27.87 -20.50
C ILE A 629 21.20 28.06 -20.23
N GLU A 630 20.62 28.96 -20.95
CA GLU A 630 19.17 29.23 -21.01
C GLU A 630 18.69 28.98 -22.43
N ALA A 631 18.33 27.71 -22.77
CA ALA A 631 17.91 27.38 -24.11
C ALA A 631 16.78 26.35 -24.10
N GLY A 632 15.71 26.59 -24.86
CA GLY A 632 14.57 25.68 -24.95
C GLY A 632 14.92 24.28 -25.49
N ILE A 633 16.03 24.14 -26.21
CA ILE A 633 16.55 22.84 -26.65
C ILE A 633 17.04 22.00 -25.46
N VAL A 634 17.69 22.62 -24.48
CA VAL A 634 18.18 21.94 -23.28
C VAL A 634 17.02 21.51 -22.40
N THR A 635 16.06 22.38 -22.15
CA THR A 635 14.83 22.02 -21.41
C THR A 635 14.11 20.86 -22.04
N ARG A 636 13.93 20.84 -23.36
CA ARG A 636 13.32 19.70 -24.08
C ARG A 636 14.14 18.41 -24.00
N SER A 637 15.46 18.51 -23.96
CA SER A 637 16.35 17.35 -23.78
C SER A 637 16.18 16.74 -22.40
N ILE A 638 16.07 17.58 -21.35
CA ILE A 638 15.82 17.14 -19.97
C ILE A 638 14.44 16.47 -19.87
N GLU A 639 13.40 17.06 -20.44
CA GLU A 639 12.07 16.45 -20.48
C GLU A 639 12.07 15.10 -21.20
N SER A 640 12.87 14.95 -22.26
CA SER A 640 13.04 13.66 -22.95
C SER A 640 13.73 12.61 -22.07
N ALA A 641 14.69 13.03 -21.24
CA ALA A 641 15.31 12.18 -20.25
C ALA A 641 14.31 11.72 -19.18
N GLN A 642 13.53 12.66 -18.64
CA GLN A 642 12.49 12.34 -17.68
C GLN A 642 11.47 11.33 -18.23
N ARG A 643 11.03 11.47 -19.48
CA ARG A 643 10.14 10.48 -20.14
C ARG A 643 10.73 9.07 -20.16
N LYS A 644 12.03 8.92 -20.35
CA LYS A 644 12.69 7.61 -20.31
C LYS A 644 12.71 7.01 -18.90
N VAL A 645 12.92 7.86 -17.89
CA VAL A 645 12.85 7.43 -16.47
C VAL A 645 11.41 7.04 -16.10
N GLU A 646 10.43 7.84 -16.48
CA GLU A 646 9.01 7.56 -16.29
C GLU A 646 8.62 6.21 -16.91
N ALA A 647 9.01 5.96 -18.17
CA ALA A 647 8.75 4.69 -18.85
C ALA A 647 9.41 3.49 -18.14
N ARG A 648 10.67 3.63 -17.72
CA ARG A 648 11.35 2.58 -16.96
C ARG A 648 10.66 2.29 -15.60
N ASN A 649 10.27 3.33 -14.89
CA ASN A 649 9.56 3.17 -13.62
C ASN A 649 8.18 2.51 -13.82
N PHE A 650 7.49 2.84 -14.90
CA PHE A 650 6.25 2.16 -15.30
C PHE A 650 6.48 0.67 -15.56
N ASP A 651 7.51 0.33 -16.34
CA ASP A 651 7.83 -1.07 -16.62
C ASP A 651 8.13 -1.87 -15.35
N ILE A 652 8.83 -1.27 -14.39
CA ILE A 652 9.10 -1.90 -13.08
C ILE A 652 7.78 -2.13 -12.32
N ARG A 653 6.92 -1.12 -12.22
CA ARG A 653 5.61 -1.27 -11.54
C ARG A 653 4.74 -2.31 -12.23
N LYS A 654 4.73 -2.33 -13.55
CA LYS A 654 3.99 -3.31 -14.35
C LYS A 654 4.49 -4.74 -14.10
N GLN A 655 5.79 -4.95 -14.07
CA GLN A 655 6.36 -6.26 -13.76
C GLN A 655 5.99 -6.74 -12.36
N LEU A 656 6.10 -5.87 -11.36
CA LEU A 656 5.70 -6.20 -9.99
C LEU A 656 4.21 -6.60 -9.93
N LEU A 657 3.37 -5.85 -10.61
CA LEU A 657 1.94 -6.13 -10.67
C LEU A 657 1.63 -7.45 -11.37
N GLU A 658 2.30 -7.78 -12.45
CA GLU A 658 2.09 -9.04 -13.19
C GLU A 658 2.38 -10.28 -12.32
N TYR A 659 3.34 -10.20 -11.41
CA TYR A 659 3.57 -11.25 -10.41
C TYR A 659 2.53 -11.23 -9.29
N ASP A 660 2.17 -10.05 -8.80
CA ASP A 660 1.16 -9.92 -7.73
C ASP A 660 -0.24 -10.30 -8.22
N ASP A 661 -0.56 -10.13 -9.49
CA ASP A 661 -1.87 -10.53 -10.06
C ASP A 661 -2.12 -12.03 -9.90
N VAL A 662 -1.08 -12.86 -10.01
CA VAL A 662 -1.18 -14.31 -9.76
C VAL A 662 -1.54 -14.57 -8.30
N ALA A 663 -0.82 -13.94 -7.37
CA ALA A 663 -1.13 -14.04 -5.94
C ALA A 663 -2.53 -13.48 -5.61
N ASN A 664 -2.93 -12.41 -6.31
CA ASN A 664 -4.22 -11.77 -6.12
C ASN A 664 -5.40 -12.64 -6.55
N ASP A 665 -5.27 -13.37 -7.66
CA ASP A 665 -6.31 -14.31 -8.10
C ASP A 665 -6.50 -15.43 -7.07
N GLN A 666 -5.41 -15.93 -6.50
CA GLN A 666 -5.43 -16.93 -5.43
C GLN A 666 -5.99 -16.33 -4.13
N ARG A 667 -5.60 -15.10 -3.77
CA ARG A 667 -6.12 -14.37 -2.61
C ARG A 667 -7.64 -14.20 -2.67
N LYS A 668 -8.18 -13.84 -3.83
CA LYS A 668 -9.63 -13.72 -4.02
C LYS A 668 -10.34 -15.04 -3.72
N VAL A 669 -9.81 -16.15 -4.19
CA VAL A 669 -10.39 -17.49 -3.94
C VAL A 669 -10.35 -17.80 -2.44
N ILE A 670 -9.20 -17.64 -1.80
CA ILE A 670 -9.04 -17.94 -0.37
C ILE A 670 -9.91 -17.02 0.50
N TYR A 671 -9.92 -15.73 0.23
CA TYR A 671 -10.73 -14.78 1.00
C TYR A 671 -12.23 -15.00 0.79
N GLN A 672 -12.65 -15.37 -0.42
CA GLN A 672 -14.04 -15.73 -0.67
C GLN A 672 -14.44 -17.00 0.09
N GLN A 673 -13.63 -18.06 0.01
CA GLN A 673 -13.87 -19.29 0.78
C GLN A 673 -13.91 -19.03 2.28
N ARG A 674 -12.98 -18.21 2.78
CA ARG A 674 -12.92 -17.83 4.19
C ARG A 674 -14.18 -17.07 4.63
N ASN A 675 -14.62 -16.14 3.83
CA ASN A 675 -15.85 -15.38 4.08
C ASN A 675 -17.09 -16.26 4.02
N ASP A 676 -17.17 -17.19 3.05
CA ASP A 676 -18.27 -18.14 2.94
C ASP A 676 -18.35 -19.04 4.18
N ILE A 677 -17.22 -19.50 4.71
CA ILE A 677 -17.14 -20.28 5.94
C ILE A 677 -17.59 -19.45 7.16
N LEU A 678 -17.15 -18.20 7.22
CA LEU A 678 -17.47 -17.30 8.33
C LEU A 678 -18.97 -16.94 8.35
N ASP A 679 -19.55 -16.70 7.18
CA ASP A 679 -20.97 -16.30 7.01
C ASP A 679 -21.94 -17.50 7.04
N ALA A 680 -21.46 -18.72 6.86
CA ALA A 680 -22.29 -19.93 6.81
C ALA A 680 -22.91 -20.25 8.17
N ALA A 681 -24.22 -20.48 8.20
CA ALA A 681 -24.90 -20.99 9.38
C ALA A 681 -24.55 -22.45 9.67
N GLU A 682 -24.37 -23.27 8.62
CA GLU A 682 -24.00 -24.66 8.68
C GLU A 682 -22.85 -24.98 7.72
N LEU A 683 -21.93 -25.84 8.14
CA LEU A 683 -20.76 -26.27 7.38
C LEU A 683 -20.84 -27.73 6.93
N SER A 684 -21.93 -28.42 7.21
CA SER A 684 -22.11 -29.87 7.02
C SER A 684 -21.79 -30.35 5.59
N GLU A 685 -22.21 -29.59 4.57
CA GLU A 685 -21.96 -29.94 3.17
C GLU A 685 -20.49 -29.78 2.80
N VAL A 686 -19.85 -28.68 3.25
CA VAL A 686 -18.42 -28.39 2.98
C VAL A 686 -17.55 -29.47 3.60
N ILE A 687 -17.79 -29.79 4.87
CA ILE A 687 -17.03 -30.81 5.60
C ILE A 687 -17.28 -32.21 5.00
N ALA A 688 -18.53 -32.53 4.63
CA ALA A 688 -18.84 -33.80 3.97
C ALA A 688 -18.09 -33.92 2.64
N GLY A 689 -18.07 -32.88 1.81
CA GLY A 689 -17.35 -32.88 0.54
C GLY A 689 -15.83 -33.06 0.72
N MET A 690 -15.24 -32.39 1.74
CA MET A 690 -13.82 -32.56 2.06
C MET A 690 -13.51 -33.98 2.48
N ARG A 691 -14.31 -34.54 3.36
CA ARG A 691 -14.17 -35.93 3.84
C ARG A 691 -14.31 -36.94 2.71
N GLU A 692 -15.33 -36.79 1.89
CA GLU A 692 -15.53 -37.65 0.72
C GLU A 692 -14.34 -37.60 -0.23
N GLY A 693 -13.82 -36.38 -0.52
CA GLY A 693 -12.63 -36.23 -1.34
C GLY A 693 -11.39 -36.91 -0.75
N CYS A 694 -11.13 -36.74 0.56
CA CYS A 694 -9.99 -37.35 1.21
C CYS A 694 -10.03 -38.88 1.19
N PHE A 695 -11.17 -39.47 1.53
CA PHE A 695 -11.31 -40.94 1.55
C PHE A 695 -11.34 -41.51 0.13
N THR A 696 -11.90 -40.80 -0.83
CA THR A 696 -11.83 -41.20 -2.25
C THR A 696 -10.39 -41.24 -2.73
N ASP A 697 -9.61 -40.22 -2.48
CA ASP A 697 -8.20 -40.15 -2.85
C ASP A 697 -7.41 -41.29 -2.18
N LEU A 698 -7.65 -41.55 -0.88
CA LEU A 698 -6.99 -42.63 -0.14
C LEU A 698 -7.36 -44.02 -0.72
N VAL A 699 -8.63 -44.25 -0.97
CA VAL A 699 -9.08 -45.55 -1.56
C VAL A 699 -8.47 -45.73 -2.95
N ARG A 700 -8.47 -44.69 -3.80
CA ARG A 700 -7.93 -44.78 -5.16
C ARG A 700 -6.42 -45.01 -5.24
N GLN A 701 -5.68 -44.67 -4.18
CA GLN A 701 -4.25 -45.00 -4.07
C GLN A 701 -4.02 -46.50 -3.90
N HIS A 702 -4.94 -47.22 -3.25
CA HIS A 702 -4.81 -48.62 -2.92
C HIS A 702 -5.72 -49.54 -3.77
N VAL A 703 -6.82 -48.99 -4.23
CA VAL A 703 -7.81 -49.63 -5.09
C VAL A 703 -8.05 -48.73 -6.29
N PRO A 704 -7.25 -48.86 -7.37
CA PRO A 704 -7.40 -47.99 -8.55
C PRO A 704 -8.79 -48.13 -9.19
N ALA A 705 -9.25 -47.05 -9.83
CA ALA A 705 -10.51 -47.06 -10.53
C ALA A 705 -10.52 -48.08 -11.68
N GLU A 706 -11.66 -48.71 -11.91
CA GLU A 706 -11.86 -49.73 -12.97
C GLU A 706 -10.86 -50.90 -12.88
N SER A 707 -10.34 -51.20 -11.69
CA SER A 707 -9.36 -52.25 -11.44
C SER A 707 -10.04 -53.56 -10.94
N VAL A 708 -9.30 -54.66 -11.08
CA VAL A 708 -9.72 -55.97 -10.61
C VAL A 708 -9.10 -56.27 -9.26
N GLU A 709 -9.69 -57.22 -8.51
CA GLU A 709 -9.33 -57.56 -7.14
C GLU A 709 -7.82 -57.86 -6.95
N GLU A 710 -7.17 -58.48 -7.96
CA GLU A 710 -5.73 -58.77 -7.91
C GLU A 710 -4.83 -57.54 -7.89
N GLN A 711 -5.36 -56.38 -8.28
CA GLN A 711 -4.64 -55.10 -8.28
C GLN A 711 -4.84 -54.33 -6.97
N TRP A 712 -5.72 -54.80 -6.07
CA TRP A 712 -6.05 -54.09 -4.84
C TRP A 712 -5.07 -54.39 -3.71
N ASN A 713 -4.69 -53.34 -2.99
CA ASN A 713 -3.88 -53.50 -1.79
C ASN A 713 -4.71 -53.22 -0.53
N LEU A 714 -5.65 -54.08 -0.25
CA LEU A 714 -6.57 -53.96 0.89
C LEU A 714 -5.88 -53.95 2.25
N PRO A 715 -4.85 -54.79 2.54
CA PRO A 715 -4.16 -54.71 3.82
C PRO A 715 -3.51 -53.35 4.08
N ALA A 716 -2.95 -52.69 3.05
CA ALA A 716 -2.37 -51.39 3.18
C ALA A 716 -3.45 -50.31 3.39
N LEU A 717 -4.61 -50.44 2.72
CA LEU A 717 -5.76 -49.56 2.91
C LEU A 717 -6.32 -49.66 4.33
N GLU A 718 -6.54 -50.88 4.83
CA GLU A 718 -7.02 -51.11 6.20
C GLU A 718 -6.08 -50.50 7.23
N LYS A 719 -4.79 -50.68 7.03
CA LYS A 719 -3.76 -50.11 7.90
C LYS A 719 -3.77 -48.58 7.87
N ALA A 720 -3.83 -47.97 6.69
CA ALA A 720 -3.91 -46.52 6.56
C ALA A 720 -5.19 -45.95 7.21
N LEU A 721 -6.32 -46.60 7.01
CA LEU A 721 -7.58 -46.18 7.65
C LEU A 721 -7.51 -46.27 9.18
N ALA A 722 -6.88 -47.31 9.73
CA ALA A 722 -6.75 -47.48 11.18
C ALA A 722 -5.73 -46.50 11.80
N ASP A 723 -4.54 -46.42 11.21
CA ASP A 723 -3.41 -45.66 11.78
C ASP A 723 -3.59 -44.13 11.61
N GLU A 724 -4.05 -43.70 10.44
CA GLU A 724 -4.14 -42.25 10.12
C GLU A 724 -5.50 -41.65 10.43
N TRP A 725 -6.59 -42.41 10.29
CA TRP A 725 -7.96 -41.89 10.36
C TRP A 725 -8.79 -42.49 11.50
N GLN A 726 -8.22 -43.38 12.30
CA GLN A 726 -8.89 -44.08 13.42
C GLN A 726 -10.18 -44.81 12.98
N LEU A 727 -10.18 -45.32 11.76
CA LEU A 727 -11.30 -46.02 11.17
C LEU A 727 -10.95 -47.48 10.94
N SER A 728 -11.49 -48.37 11.74
CA SER A 728 -11.24 -49.81 11.64
C SER A 728 -12.29 -50.46 10.75
N LEU A 729 -11.86 -51.00 9.61
CA LEU A 729 -12.69 -51.72 8.66
C LEU A 729 -12.02 -53.07 8.27
N ALA A 730 -12.79 -54.12 8.20
CA ALA A 730 -12.30 -55.43 7.79
C ALA A 730 -12.62 -55.67 6.28
N LEU A 731 -12.00 -54.88 5.40
CA LEU A 731 -12.26 -54.89 3.96
C LEU A 731 -11.86 -56.20 3.30
N GLN A 732 -10.75 -56.78 3.73
CA GLN A 732 -10.28 -58.06 3.22
C GLN A 732 -11.30 -59.21 3.51
N GLN A 733 -11.82 -59.25 4.71
CA GLN A 733 -12.86 -60.24 5.07
C GLN A 733 -14.17 -60.00 4.32
N MET A 734 -14.50 -58.74 4.01
CA MET A 734 -15.67 -58.40 3.23
C MET A 734 -15.56 -58.89 1.78
N VAL A 735 -14.39 -58.77 1.17
CA VAL A 735 -14.13 -59.25 -0.20
C VAL A 735 -14.10 -60.75 -0.24
N GLU A 736 -13.49 -61.43 0.70
CA GLU A 736 -13.47 -62.90 0.79
C GLU A 736 -14.88 -63.51 1.01
N GLY A 737 -15.76 -62.76 1.70
CA GLY A 737 -17.14 -63.18 2.00
C GLY A 737 -18.21 -62.84 0.96
N ALA A 738 -17.90 -62.06 -0.04
CA ALA A 738 -18.84 -61.59 -1.06
C ALA A 738 -18.53 -62.11 -2.46
N GLN A 739 -19.56 -62.47 -3.25
CA GLN A 739 -19.39 -62.82 -4.66
C GLN A 739 -19.31 -61.54 -5.49
N SER A 740 -18.10 -61.17 -5.98
CA SER A 740 -17.76 -60.07 -6.86
C SER A 740 -18.14 -58.63 -6.35
N LEU A 741 -17.31 -58.09 -5.49
CA LEU A 741 -17.31 -56.62 -5.19
C LEU A 741 -16.53 -55.87 -6.27
N THR A 742 -16.99 -54.67 -6.61
CA THR A 742 -16.31 -53.74 -7.50
C THR A 742 -15.44 -52.76 -6.68
N ASP A 743 -14.52 -52.08 -7.35
CA ASP A 743 -13.72 -51.00 -6.74
C ASP A 743 -14.60 -49.87 -6.17
N ASP A 744 -15.74 -49.59 -6.83
CA ASP A 744 -16.73 -48.62 -6.35
C ASP A 744 -17.45 -49.09 -5.08
N ASP A 745 -17.72 -50.40 -4.96
CA ASP A 745 -18.34 -50.98 -3.74
C ASP A 745 -17.40 -50.81 -2.52
N ILE A 746 -16.09 -50.95 -2.71
CA ILE A 746 -15.10 -50.69 -1.66
C ILE A 746 -15.10 -49.20 -1.26
N LEU A 747 -15.12 -48.35 -2.24
CA LEU A 747 -15.19 -46.91 -2.02
C LEU A 747 -16.46 -46.49 -1.24
N GLU A 748 -17.61 -46.97 -1.65
CA GLU A 748 -18.90 -46.68 -0.96
C GLU A 748 -18.88 -47.17 0.50
N LYS A 749 -18.30 -48.37 0.76
CA LYS A 749 -18.20 -48.89 2.13
C LYS A 749 -17.31 -48.03 3.02
N VAL A 750 -16.16 -47.58 2.50
CA VAL A 750 -15.26 -46.69 3.23
C VAL A 750 -15.91 -45.33 3.49
N LEU A 751 -16.56 -44.75 2.49
CA LEU A 751 -17.27 -43.49 2.63
C LEU A 751 -18.41 -43.56 3.65
N ALA A 752 -19.21 -44.61 3.60
CA ALA A 752 -20.32 -44.86 4.54
C ALA A 752 -19.81 -45.00 5.99
N ALA A 753 -18.71 -45.74 6.18
CA ALA A 753 -18.11 -45.92 7.49
C ALA A 753 -17.51 -44.62 8.04
N ALA A 754 -16.83 -43.83 7.19
CA ALA A 754 -16.30 -42.53 7.56
C ALA A 754 -17.41 -41.52 7.92
N HIS A 755 -18.51 -41.53 7.15
CA HIS A 755 -19.67 -40.68 7.42
C HIS A 755 -20.35 -41.09 8.75
N GLY A 756 -20.57 -42.37 8.98
CA GLY A 756 -21.19 -42.91 10.20
C GLY A 756 -20.35 -42.58 11.46
N ALA A 757 -19.02 -42.73 11.37
CA ALA A 757 -18.13 -42.38 12.48
C ALA A 757 -18.16 -40.88 12.81
N TYR A 758 -18.24 -40.06 11.79
CA TYR A 758 -18.33 -38.62 11.93
C TYR A 758 -19.66 -38.18 12.56
N GLU A 759 -20.78 -38.66 12.02
CA GLU A 759 -22.11 -38.29 12.53
C GLU A 759 -22.31 -38.78 13.98
N ALA A 760 -21.70 -39.88 14.38
CA ALA A 760 -21.73 -40.34 15.76
C ALA A 760 -21.03 -39.36 16.70
N LYS A 761 -19.93 -38.72 16.28
CA LYS A 761 -19.26 -37.66 17.04
C LYS A 761 -20.12 -36.40 17.15
N VAL A 762 -20.70 -35.98 16.04
CA VAL A 762 -21.60 -34.78 16.02
C VAL A 762 -22.80 -34.99 16.94
N ALA A 763 -23.40 -36.18 16.90
CA ALA A 763 -24.55 -36.54 17.75
C ALA A 763 -24.19 -36.53 19.25
N LEU A 764 -22.95 -36.89 19.61
CA LEU A 764 -22.51 -36.92 21.01
C LEU A 764 -22.39 -35.49 21.60
N VAL A 765 -21.98 -34.55 20.82
CA VAL A 765 -21.66 -33.15 21.25
C VAL A 765 -22.83 -32.20 21.02
N GLY A 766 -23.61 -32.46 19.99
CA GLY A 766 -24.61 -31.53 19.48
C GLY A 766 -24.11 -30.74 18.27
N LYS A 767 -25.00 -30.56 17.32
CA LYS A 767 -24.65 -29.97 16.02
C LYS A 767 -24.14 -28.53 16.13
N GLU A 768 -24.73 -27.72 16.96
CA GLU A 768 -24.36 -26.31 17.09
C GLU A 768 -22.94 -26.11 17.60
N ASN A 769 -22.57 -26.77 18.70
CA ASN A 769 -21.23 -26.68 19.29
C ASN A 769 -20.19 -27.26 18.35
N PHE A 770 -20.52 -28.36 17.66
CA PHE A 770 -19.59 -28.95 16.71
C PHE A 770 -19.38 -28.08 15.47
N THR A 771 -20.40 -27.37 14.98
CA THR A 771 -20.27 -26.43 13.86
C THR A 771 -19.32 -25.27 14.18
N GLN A 772 -19.32 -24.77 15.42
CA GLN A 772 -18.35 -23.74 15.84
C GLN A 772 -16.92 -24.28 15.83
N PHE A 773 -16.73 -25.49 16.32
CA PHE A 773 -15.41 -26.14 16.26
C PHE A 773 -14.96 -26.40 14.81
N GLU A 774 -15.85 -26.89 13.94
CA GLU A 774 -15.59 -27.07 12.51
C GLU A 774 -15.13 -25.76 11.87
N ARG A 775 -15.82 -24.64 12.19
CA ARG A 775 -15.49 -23.31 11.66
C ARG A 775 -14.10 -22.88 12.10
N MET A 776 -13.77 -23.02 13.37
CA MET A 776 -12.46 -22.64 13.91
C MET A 776 -11.33 -23.47 13.30
N VAL A 777 -11.52 -24.79 13.16
CA VAL A 777 -10.54 -25.68 12.53
C VAL A 777 -10.31 -25.29 11.07
N LEU A 778 -11.38 -25.04 10.31
CA LEU A 778 -11.30 -24.60 8.91
C LEU A 778 -10.55 -23.28 8.77
N LEU A 779 -10.98 -22.25 9.50
CA LEU A 779 -10.39 -20.91 9.41
C LEU A 779 -8.92 -20.93 9.79
N GLN A 780 -8.56 -21.61 10.87
CA GLN A 780 -7.18 -21.68 11.33
C GLN A 780 -6.28 -22.43 10.33
N ASN A 781 -6.74 -23.52 9.76
CA ASN A 781 -5.97 -24.26 8.75
C ASN A 781 -5.79 -23.42 7.47
N ILE A 782 -6.86 -22.78 6.99
CA ILE A 782 -6.76 -21.88 5.83
C ILE A 782 -5.74 -20.78 6.10
N ASP A 783 -5.82 -20.10 7.24
CA ASP A 783 -4.93 -18.99 7.57
C ASP A 783 -3.47 -19.44 7.70
N THR A 784 -3.21 -20.55 8.35
CA THR A 784 -1.84 -21.09 8.51
C THR A 784 -1.22 -21.44 7.16
N HIS A 785 -1.92 -22.22 6.34
CA HIS A 785 -1.39 -22.64 5.04
C HIS A 785 -1.35 -21.49 4.01
N TRP A 786 -2.25 -20.51 4.14
CA TRP A 786 -2.18 -19.31 3.32
C TRP A 786 -0.94 -18.46 3.60
N ARG A 787 -0.55 -18.31 4.86
CA ARG A 787 0.70 -17.62 5.26
C ARG A 787 1.92 -18.33 4.68
N ASP A 788 1.98 -19.65 4.82
CA ASP A 788 3.08 -20.45 4.28
C ASP A 788 3.13 -20.36 2.75
N HIS A 789 1.97 -20.34 2.10
CA HIS A 789 1.86 -20.16 0.66
C HIS A 789 2.34 -18.77 0.20
N LEU A 790 2.00 -17.69 0.92
CA LEU A 790 2.53 -16.36 0.62
C LEU A 790 4.06 -16.33 0.69
N SER A 791 4.64 -16.96 1.70
CA SER A 791 6.09 -17.09 1.82
C SER A 791 6.68 -17.89 0.65
N ALA A 792 6.05 -19.01 0.27
CA ALA A 792 6.48 -19.83 -0.86
C ALA A 792 6.42 -19.05 -2.19
N LEU A 793 5.38 -18.25 -2.41
CA LEU A 793 5.28 -17.38 -3.60
C LEU A 793 6.36 -16.31 -3.64
N ASP A 794 6.71 -15.71 -2.51
CA ASP A 794 7.80 -14.73 -2.44
C ASP A 794 9.15 -15.38 -2.77
N TYR A 795 9.43 -16.56 -2.25
CA TYR A 795 10.64 -17.31 -2.60
C TYR A 795 10.67 -17.72 -4.07
N LEU A 796 9.54 -18.18 -4.60
CA LEU A 796 9.41 -18.51 -6.03
C LEU A 796 9.70 -17.28 -6.90
N ARG A 797 9.18 -16.11 -6.54
CA ARG A 797 9.40 -14.85 -7.26
C ARG A 797 10.88 -14.46 -7.28
N GLN A 798 11.58 -14.60 -6.17
CA GLN A 798 13.02 -14.27 -6.08
C GLN A 798 13.86 -15.21 -6.96
N GLY A 799 13.52 -16.52 -6.99
CA GLY A 799 14.26 -17.53 -7.73
C GLY A 799 13.89 -17.67 -9.23
N ILE A 800 12.75 -17.12 -9.66
CA ILE A 800 12.18 -17.41 -10.97
C ILE A 800 13.04 -16.91 -12.14
N HIS A 801 13.81 -15.84 -11.93
CA HIS A 801 14.69 -15.26 -12.95
C HIS A 801 15.77 -16.24 -13.40
N LEU A 802 16.19 -17.17 -12.54
CA LEU A 802 17.15 -18.22 -12.85
C LEU A 802 16.64 -19.20 -13.92
N ARG A 803 15.31 -19.32 -14.08
CA ARG A 803 14.69 -20.14 -15.13
C ARG A 803 14.94 -19.58 -16.54
N GLY A 804 15.29 -18.29 -16.66
CA GLY A 804 15.67 -17.67 -17.94
C GLY A 804 16.95 -18.29 -18.55
N TYR A 805 17.87 -18.78 -17.73
CA TYR A 805 19.05 -19.49 -18.23
C TYR A 805 18.73 -20.81 -18.93
N ALA A 806 17.59 -21.44 -18.57
CA ALA A 806 17.07 -22.65 -19.22
C ALA A 806 16.18 -22.33 -20.46
N GLN A 807 16.24 -21.13 -21.02
CA GLN A 807 15.45 -20.65 -22.16
C GLN A 807 13.93 -20.68 -21.91
N LYS A 808 13.48 -20.72 -20.68
CA LYS A 808 12.06 -20.64 -20.30
C LYS A 808 11.68 -19.21 -20.02
N GLN A 809 10.41 -18.87 -20.26
CA GLN A 809 9.89 -17.54 -19.91
C GLN A 809 9.57 -17.48 -18.41
N PRO A 810 10.28 -16.64 -17.62
CA PRO A 810 10.12 -16.62 -16.15
C PRO A 810 8.69 -16.39 -15.69
N LYS A 811 7.93 -15.52 -16.37
CA LYS A 811 6.55 -15.22 -16.02
C LYS A 811 5.61 -16.42 -16.22
N GLN A 812 5.78 -17.17 -17.29
CA GLN A 812 4.94 -18.36 -17.53
C GLN A 812 5.26 -19.48 -16.55
N GLU A 813 6.55 -19.68 -16.25
CA GLU A 813 6.98 -20.65 -15.24
C GLU A 813 6.47 -20.25 -13.85
N TYR A 814 6.54 -18.97 -13.49
CA TYR A 814 5.97 -18.48 -12.24
C TYR A 814 4.47 -18.79 -12.12
N LYS A 815 3.68 -18.49 -13.14
CA LYS A 815 2.24 -18.80 -13.15
C LYS A 815 1.98 -20.28 -12.97
N ARG A 816 2.72 -21.13 -13.68
CA ARG A 816 2.58 -22.58 -13.59
C ARG A 816 2.92 -23.11 -12.21
N GLU A 817 4.08 -22.73 -11.68
CA GLU A 817 4.54 -23.20 -10.37
C GLU A 817 3.68 -22.63 -9.23
N ALA A 818 3.26 -21.37 -9.31
CA ALA A 818 2.34 -20.76 -8.35
C ALA A 818 0.96 -21.46 -8.33
N PHE A 819 0.45 -21.86 -9.48
CA PHE A 819 -0.79 -22.64 -9.57
C PHE A 819 -0.62 -24.04 -8.90
N GLU A 820 0.50 -24.69 -9.13
CA GLU A 820 0.79 -25.99 -8.53
C GLU A 820 0.91 -25.90 -7.00
N LEU A 821 1.61 -24.88 -6.48
CA LEU A 821 1.69 -24.59 -5.05
C LEU A 821 0.30 -24.31 -4.45
N PHE A 822 -0.54 -23.59 -5.17
CA PHE A 822 -1.90 -23.30 -4.71
C PHE A 822 -2.79 -24.54 -4.67
N ARG A 823 -2.68 -25.42 -5.66
CA ARG A 823 -3.38 -26.71 -5.65
C ARG A 823 -2.95 -27.56 -4.45
N GLN A 824 -1.65 -27.62 -4.19
CA GLN A 824 -1.10 -28.33 -3.01
C GLN A 824 -1.64 -27.76 -1.71
N LEU A 825 -1.73 -26.43 -1.58
CA LEU A 825 -2.33 -25.76 -0.42
C LEU A 825 -3.76 -26.25 -0.18
N LEU A 826 -4.59 -26.25 -1.22
CA LEU A 826 -5.99 -26.70 -1.10
C LEU A 826 -6.10 -28.17 -0.68
N ASP A 827 -5.23 -29.02 -1.24
CA ASP A 827 -5.18 -30.46 -0.89
C ASP A 827 -4.71 -30.66 0.56
N VAL A 828 -3.71 -29.89 1.02
CA VAL A 828 -3.23 -29.95 2.41
C VAL A 828 -4.31 -29.50 3.38
N VAL A 829 -4.97 -28.38 3.12
CA VAL A 829 -6.07 -27.89 3.97
C VAL A 829 -7.20 -28.92 4.04
N LYS A 830 -7.61 -29.48 2.91
CA LYS A 830 -8.63 -30.52 2.85
C LYS A 830 -8.25 -31.72 3.74
N ASN A 831 -7.03 -32.21 3.61
CA ASN A 831 -6.56 -33.40 4.33
C ASN A 831 -6.39 -33.11 5.84
N GLU A 832 -5.81 -31.99 6.23
CA GLU A 832 -5.58 -31.67 7.64
C GLU A 832 -6.88 -31.38 8.39
N VAL A 833 -7.78 -30.59 7.79
CA VAL A 833 -9.10 -30.35 8.38
C VAL A 833 -9.85 -31.66 8.58
N THR A 834 -9.91 -32.52 7.55
CA THR A 834 -10.59 -33.80 7.65
C THR A 834 -9.92 -34.69 8.72
N ARG A 835 -8.58 -34.71 8.78
CA ARG A 835 -7.87 -35.48 9.78
C ARG A 835 -8.19 -35.02 11.19
N VAL A 836 -8.10 -33.74 11.48
CA VAL A 836 -8.41 -33.20 12.81
C VAL A 836 -9.84 -33.56 13.22
N LEU A 837 -10.81 -33.32 12.34
CA LEU A 837 -12.21 -33.58 12.64
C LEU A 837 -12.53 -35.08 12.77
N MET A 838 -11.84 -35.95 12.01
CA MET A 838 -12.02 -37.42 12.12
C MET A 838 -11.32 -38.00 13.32
N THR A 839 -10.17 -37.43 13.75
CA THR A 839 -9.35 -38.05 14.82
C THR A 839 -9.61 -37.44 16.20
N VAL A 840 -10.25 -36.24 16.29
CA VAL A 840 -10.55 -35.63 17.57
C VAL A 840 -11.40 -36.56 18.45
N GLN A 841 -10.95 -36.80 19.69
CA GLN A 841 -11.65 -37.58 20.69
C GLN A 841 -12.45 -36.65 21.58
N VAL A 842 -13.76 -36.83 21.60
CA VAL A 842 -14.68 -35.97 22.33
C VAL A 842 -15.48 -36.82 23.29
N GLN A 843 -15.52 -36.43 24.56
CA GLN A 843 -16.31 -37.12 25.58
C GLN A 843 -17.48 -36.26 26.12
N SER A 844 -17.40 -34.92 25.96
CA SER A 844 -18.47 -34.03 26.37
C SER A 844 -18.56 -32.74 25.49
N PRO A 845 -19.71 -32.07 25.45
CA PRO A 845 -19.87 -30.78 24.76
C PRO A 845 -18.89 -29.72 25.27
N GLU A 846 -18.68 -29.63 26.58
CA GLU A 846 -17.81 -28.60 27.17
C GLU A 846 -16.35 -28.69 26.71
N GLN A 847 -15.89 -29.91 26.37
CA GLN A 847 -14.53 -30.10 25.84
C GLN A 847 -14.35 -29.52 24.44
N ILE A 848 -15.38 -29.59 23.61
CA ILE A 848 -15.37 -29.01 22.27
C ILE A 848 -15.45 -27.48 22.34
N ASP A 849 -16.30 -26.93 23.18
CA ASP A 849 -16.40 -25.49 23.38
C ASP A 849 -15.04 -24.94 23.87
N GLN A 850 -14.42 -25.58 24.86
CA GLN A 850 -13.09 -25.19 25.34
C GLN A 850 -12.03 -25.33 24.24
N ALA A 851 -12.08 -26.37 23.41
CA ALA A 851 -11.13 -26.52 22.31
C ALA A 851 -11.34 -25.44 21.22
N ALA A 852 -12.56 -25.04 20.94
CA ALA A 852 -12.86 -23.96 20.03
C ALA A 852 -12.35 -22.61 20.57
N GLU A 853 -12.62 -22.30 21.85
CA GLU A 853 -12.10 -21.10 22.53
C GLU A 853 -10.56 -21.08 22.57
N ASP A 854 -9.90 -22.21 22.84
CA ASP A 854 -8.45 -22.30 22.87
C ASP A 854 -7.84 -22.08 21.46
N LEU A 855 -8.49 -22.58 20.42
CA LEU A 855 -8.08 -22.33 19.02
C LEU A 855 -8.24 -20.86 18.66
N GLU A 856 -9.35 -20.24 19.03
CA GLU A 856 -9.62 -18.83 18.80
C GLU A 856 -8.58 -17.96 19.53
N ALA A 857 -8.36 -18.21 20.80
CA ALA A 857 -7.37 -17.48 21.61
C ALA A 857 -5.94 -17.59 21.05
N ARG A 858 -5.54 -18.76 20.51
CA ARG A 858 -4.25 -18.93 19.82
C ARG A 858 -4.19 -18.15 18.54
N ALA A 859 -5.26 -18.17 17.77
CA ALA A 859 -5.35 -17.50 16.47
C ALA A 859 -5.33 -15.97 16.62
N GLU A 860 -5.95 -15.42 17.68
CA GLU A 860 -5.94 -13.98 17.98
C GLU A 860 -4.60 -13.49 18.55
N HIS A 861 -3.81 -14.37 19.18
CA HIS A 861 -2.56 -14.02 19.85
C HIS A 861 -1.35 -14.07 18.89
N ILE A 862 -1.39 -13.26 17.83
CA ILE A 862 -0.19 -13.02 17.02
C ILE A 862 0.63 -11.93 17.70
N ALA A 863 1.85 -12.30 18.13
CA ALA A 863 2.77 -11.36 18.77
C ALA A 863 3.53 -10.53 17.72
N ASN A 864 3.94 -9.32 18.11
CA ASN A 864 4.80 -8.44 17.31
C ASN A 864 4.25 -8.14 15.91
N VAL A 865 2.97 -7.81 15.82
CA VAL A 865 2.36 -7.42 14.55
C VAL A 865 2.95 -6.11 14.06
N THR A 866 3.38 -6.11 12.80
CA THR A 866 3.91 -4.93 12.12
C THR A 866 3.12 -4.64 10.86
N TYR A 867 2.97 -3.36 10.56
CA TYR A 867 2.31 -2.86 9.36
C TYR A 867 3.36 -2.17 8.49
N THR A 868 3.56 -2.68 7.30
CA THR A 868 4.49 -2.11 6.31
C THR A 868 3.69 -1.47 5.20
N ALA A 869 3.95 -0.20 4.95
CA ALA A 869 3.30 0.58 3.92
C ALA A 869 4.31 1.50 3.23
N PRO A 870 4.09 1.88 1.98
CA PRO A 870 4.81 2.97 1.35
C PRO A 870 4.40 4.32 1.97
N THR A 871 5.35 5.22 2.07
CA THR A 871 5.13 6.62 2.45
C THR A 871 4.82 7.47 1.21
N GLU A 872 4.37 8.70 1.44
CA GLU A 872 4.19 9.70 0.37
C GLU A 872 5.47 9.96 -0.44
N THR A 873 6.65 9.70 0.14
CA THR A 873 7.95 9.83 -0.54
C THR A 873 8.32 8.61 -1.38
N GLY A 874 7.53 7.54 -1.31
CA GLY A 874 7.82 6.25 -1.94
C GLY A 874 8.83 5.39 -1.15
N GLU A 875 9.25 5.85 0.02
CA GLU A 875 9.99 5.03 0.99
C GLU A 875 9.05 4.04 1.67
N VAL A 876 9.60 3.00 2.24
CA VAL A 876 8.83 1.99 2.97
C VAL A 876 8.93 2.26 4.46
N GLU A 877 7.80 2.43 5.12
CA GLU A 877 7.71 2.57 6.57
C GLU A 877 7.09 1.32 7.19
N THR A 878 7.68 0.87 8.28
CA THR A 878 7.14 -0.23 9.09
C THR A 878 6.81 0.28 10.47
N THR A 879 5.55 0.20 10.83
CA THR A 879 5.04 0.56 12.16
C THR A 879 4.72 -0.69 12.96
N VAL A 880 5.01 -0.68 14.25
CA VAL A 880 4.75 -1.81 15.16
C VAL A 880 3.43 -1.57 15.87
N ASP A 881 2.58 -2.59 15.93
CA ASP A 881 1.38 -2.52 16.76
C ASP A 881 1.75 -2.75 18.24
N GLU A 882 1.84 -1.66 18.99
CA GLU A 882 2.22 -1.68 20.41
C GLU A 882 1.33 -2.58 21.27
N ARG A 883 0.09 -2.84 20.85
CA ARG A 883 -0.86 -3.71 21.56
C ARG A 883 -0.41 -5.17 21.52
N THR A 884 0.30 -5.56 20.47
CA THR A 884 0.77 -6.94 20.23
C THR A 884 2.18 -7.19 20.77
N LEU A 885 2.86 -6.17 21.28
CA LEU A 885 4.20 -6.30 21.86
C LEU A 885 4.17 -7.19 23.10
N SER A 886 5.16 -8.08 23.23
CA SER A 886 5.39 -8.83 24.45
C SER A 886 5.74 -7.90 25.62
N VAL A 887 5.46 -8.32 26.85
CA VAL A 887 5.72 -7.50 28.05
C VAL A 887 7.19 -7.09 28.15
N GLN A 888 8.13 -7.94 27.72
CA GLN A 888 9.56 -7.63 27.72
C GLN A 888 9.91 -6.52 26.72
N GLN A 889 9.28 -6.53 25.55
CA GLN A 889 9.47 -5.51 24.51
C GLN A 889 8.80 -4.19 24.88
N LYS A 890 7.63 -4.22 25.53
CA LYS A 890 6.99 -3.00 26.07
C LYS A 890 7.90 -2.29 27.07
N VAL A 891 8.58 -3.05 27.92
CA VAL A 891 9.55 -2.50 28.89
C VAL A 891 10.79 -1.95 28.19
N ALA A 892 11.32 -2.65 27.19
CA ALA A 892 12.47 -2.19 26.41
C ALA A 892 12.17 -0.90 25.62
N ALA A 893 10.93 -0.74 25.17
CA ALA A 893 10.44 0.47 24.47
C ALA A 893 10.06 1.63 25.42
N GLY A 894 10.30 1.50 26.73
CA GLY A 894 9.95 2.53 27.73
C GLY A 894 8.47 2.56 28.12
N GLY A 895 7.69 1.57 27.69
CA GLY A 895 6.26 1.44 28.01
C GLY A 895 5.99 1.02 29.46
N ARG A 896 4.82 1.40 29.99
CA ARG A 896 4.38 0.99 31.33
C ARG A 896 3.79 -0.41 31.28
N VAL A 897 4.27 -1.29 32.16
CA VAL A 897 3.70 -2.64 32.34
C VAL A 897 2.37 -2.53 33.09
N GLY A 898 1.32 -3.13 32.56
CA GLY A 898 0.02 -3.19 33.23
C GLY A 898 0.06 -4.00 34.53
N ARG A 899 -0.76 -3.61 35.50
CA ARG A 899 -0.77 -4.31 36.84
C ARG A 899 -1.06 -5.80 36.73
N ASN A 900 -1.82 -6.23 35.72
CA ASN A 900 -2.23 -7.63 35.51
C ASN A 900 -1.34 -8.40 34.54
N ASP A 901 -0.40 -7.73 33.86
CA ASP A 901 0.50 -8.36 32.90
C ASP A 901 1.52 -9.27 33.60
N PRO A 902 2.07 -10.30 32.94
CA PRO A 902 3.16 -11.10 33.47
C PRO A 902 4.35 -10.22 33.82
N CYS A 903 5.01 -10.52 34.95
CA CYS A 903 6.14 -9.72 35.36
C CYS A 903 7.34 -9.91 34.44
N PRO A 904 7.99 -8.82 33.98
CA PRO A 904 9.14 -8.88 33.05
C PRO A 904 10.33 -9.67 33.54
N CYS A 905 10.38 -9.96 34.85
CA CYS A 905 11.47 -10.73 35.45
C CYS A 905 11.42 -12.26 35.14
N GLY A 906 10.42 -12.73 34.39
CA GLY A 906 10.28 -14.15 34.05
C GLY A 906 9.77 -15.05 35.17
N SER A 907 9.27 -14.47 36.26
CA SER A 907 8.78 -15.23 37.44
C SER A 907 7.43 -15.93 37.24
N GLY A 908 6.77 -15.76 36.12
CA GLY A 908 5.42 -16.27 35.86
C GLY A 908 4.29 -15.63 36.67
N LYS A 909 4.61 -14.64 37.55
CA LYS A 909 3.64 -13.92 38.38
C LYS A 909 3.19 -12.63 37.67
N LYS A 910 1.94 -12.19 37.98
CA LYS A 910 1.46 -10.88 37.52
C LYS A 910 2.33 -9.75 38.07
N TYR A 911 2.53 -8.67 37.33
CA TYR A 911 3.39 -7.55 37.73
C TYR A 911 3.04 -7.02 39.10
N LYS A 912 1.75 -6.83 39.42
CA LYS A 912 1.25 -6.42 40.76
C LYS A 912 1.61 -7.40 41.91
N GLN A 913 1.92 -8.64 41.58
CA GLN A 913 2.27 -9.68 42.57
C GLN A 913 3.79 -9.89 42.70
N CYS A 914 4.58 -9.24 41.86
CA CYS A 914 6.02 -9.32 41.81
C CYS A 914 6.66 -7.93 41.96
N HIS A 915 7.19 -7.35 40.90
CA HIS A 915 7.90 -6.06 40.95
C HIS A 915 6.97 -4.84 41.05
N GLY A 916 5.69 -4.98 40.74
CA GLY A 916 4.67 -3.95 40.92
C GLY A 916 4.05 -3.92 42.33
N LYS A 917 4.59 -4.66 43.30
CA LYS A 917 4.11 -4.62 44.69
C LYS A 917 4.43 -3.32 45.43
N LEU A 918 5.37 -2.54 44.91
CA LEU A 918 5.86 -1.32 45.56
C LEU A 918 5.41 -0.04 44.82
N ALA A 919 4.53 -0.16 43.82
CA ALA A 919 3.98 0.98 43.11
C ALA A 919 2.51 1.25 43.48
#